data_9753908e90d48a16cdd90f1029615cce
#
_entry.id   9753908e90d48a16cdd90f1029615cce
#
_cell.length_a   1.000
_cell.length_b   1.000
_cell.length_c   1.000
_cell.angle_alpha   90.00
_cell.angle_beta   90.00
_cell.angle_gamma   90.00
#
_symmetry.space_group_name_H-M   'P 1'
#
loop_
_entity.id
_entity.type
_entity.pdbx_description
1 polymer ?
#
loop_
_entity_poly.entity_id
_entity_poly.type
_entity_poly.pdbx_seq_one_letter_code
_entity_poly.pdbx_strand_id
1 'polypeptide(L)'
;MASSNYTARHLSVLEGLEAVRKRPGMYIGSTDSRGLMHCLWEIIDNSVDEALAGFGQSIQVILYRDGSVEVRDDGRGIPTDIEPRTGLSGVEVVFTKLHAGGKFGGGSYNASGGLHGVGASVVNALSSRLDVQVDRGSKTYQMSFRHGIPGFFESGRTPKPDDPFTPATEGTDALQVVGRAKRGVTGTRVRYWADPQIFTPDAKFSYEDLAARARQTAFLIPGLRICIRDERRLPGTPGELEPHEEVFQYDGGISEFVEFLAHDERITDTWRFSGSGSFTETVPVLGEDGRSQLTDVERDCEVDVALRWGIGYETTVRSFVNIIATPKGGTHTTGFEQGLLRVMRKHLADNARKYKVGNDKIEKDDVLAGLTAVLTVRLAEPQFEGQTKEILGTPAVRQIVSKVVGDALKARLESTARAEKAQATALCEKVVSEMKTRVSARIHKETQRRKTALESSSMPTKLVDCRSTNVEHSELFIVEGDSALGTARLARSSSYQALLPIRGKILNTQRASVTDVLANAECAALIQVIGAGSGRTFDLDSARYGKVIMMTDADVDGAHIRTLLLTLFYRYMRPLIEAGRVYAAVPPLHRVEVVRRGKPNEMVYTYSEKQLHELLNSLQEQGVSYKEPIQRYKGLGEMDADQLAETTMDPRHRMLRRIRIEDAEAAERAFSLLMGSEVAPRKEFIIAGAHQLDTESIDM
;
A
#
# COMPACT_ATOMS: atom_id res chain seq x y z
N MET A 1 -2.92 -51.70 -12.67
CA MET A 1 -2.50 -51.50 -11.28
C MET A 1 -1.02 -51.23 -11.29
N ALA A 2 -0.61 -49.98 -11.15
CA ALA A 2 0.80 -49.67 -11.04
C ALA A 2 1.26 -50.01 -9.62
N SER A 3 2.21 -50.93 -9.48
CA SER A 3 2.76 -51.34 -8.21
C SER A 3 3.55 -50.18 -7.62
N SER A 4 3.09 -49.61 -6.55
CA SER A 4 3.75 -48.57 -5.78
C SER A 4 4.95 -49.16 -5.01
N ASN A 5 6.03 -49.47 -5.70
CA ASN A 5 7.28 -49.79 -5.04
C ASN A 5 7.97 -48.51 -4.59
N TYR A 6 7.34 -47.76 -3.66
CA TYR A 6 7.97 -46.60 -3.02
C TYR A 6 8.95 -47.14 -1.95
N THR A 7 10.24 -46.99 -2.22
CA THR A 7 11.32 -47.42 -1.33
C THR A 7 12.23 -46.23 -0.99
N ALA A 8 13.07 -46.38 0.04
CA ALA A 8 14.03 -45.37 0.45
C ALA A 8 14.95 -44.87 -0.70
N ARG A 9 15.12 -45.67 -1.77
CA ARG A 9 15.85 -45.26 -2.97
C ARG A 9 15.20 -44.12 -3.76
N HIS A 10 13.94 -43.84 -3.51
CA HIS A 10 13.18 -42.75 -4.12
C HIS A 10 13.23 -41.45 -3.27
N LEU A 11 13.85 -41.51 -2.10
CA LEU A 11 14.09 -40.34 -1.26
C LEU A 11 15.36 -39.62 -1.75
N SER A 12 15.24 -38.40 -2.19
CA SER A 12 16.38 -37.52 -2.43
C SER A 12 16.59 -36.62 -1.21
N VAL A 13 17.78 -36.72 -0.63
CA VAL A 13 18.21 -35.79 0.43
C VAL A 13 18.91 -34.61 -0.23
N LEU A 14 18.42 -33.41 0.04
CA LEU A 14 19.03 -32.16 -0.42
C LEU A 14 19.68 -31.49 0.77
N GLU A 15 20.96 -31.16 0.66
CA GLU A 15 21.71 -30.50 1.73
C GLU A 15 22.16 -29.10 1.32
N GLY A 16 22.26 -28.20 2.32
CA GLY A 16 22.82 -26.88 2.15
C GLY A 16 22.13 -26.03 1.08
N LEU A 17 22.92 -25.30 0.29
CA LEU A 17 22.43 -24.35 -0.72
C LEU A 17 21.81 -25.02 -1.95
N GLU A 18 22.08 -26.29 -2.19
CA GLU A 18 21.44 -27.06 -3.29
C GLU A 18 19.91 -27.19 -3.04
N ALA A 19 19.51 -27.37 -1.78
CA ALA A 19 18.09 -27.39 -1.41
C ALA A 19 17.37 -26.08 -1.75
N VAL A 20 18.03 -24.95 -1.57
CA VAL A 20 17.53 -23.61 -1.90
C VAL A 20 17.31 -23.48 -3.40
N ARG A 21 18.29 -23.87 -4.21
CA ARG A 21 18.21 -23.81 -5.68
C ARG A 21 17.10 -24.69 -6.25
N LYS A 22 16.89 -25.89 -5.69
CA LYS A 22 15.85 -26.82 -6.15
C LYS A 22 14.44 -26.43 -5.73
N ARG A 23 14.29 -25.71 -4.61
CA ARG A 23 12.98 -25.28 -4.07
C ARG A 23 13.00 -23.81 -3.62
N PRO A 24 13.28 -22.85 -4.52
CA PRO A 24 13.44 -21.43 -4.17
C PRO A 24 12.17 -20.86 -3.52
N GLY A 25 10.98 -21.29 -3.96
CA GLY A 25 9.71 -20.82 -3.41
C GLY A 25 9.52 -21.08 -1.91
N MET A 26 10.22 -22.04 -1.32
CA MET A 26 10.19 -22.28 0.14
C MET A 26 10.90 -21.17 0.92
N TYR A 27 11.87 -20.48 0.30
CA TYR A 27 12.72 -19.48 0.95
C TYR A 27 12.33 -18.05 0.57
N ILE A 28 11.93 -17.82 -0.68
CA ILE A 28 11.61 -16.49 -1.22
C ILE A 28 10.15 -16.32 -1.68
N GLY A 29 9.30 -17.33 -1.44
CA GLY A 29 7.87 -17.31 -1.72
C GLY A 29 7.51 -17.52 -3.19
N SER A 30 8.21 -16.91 -4.13
CA SER A 30 7.99 -17.03 -5.59
C SER A 30 9.30 -16.81 -6.36
N THR A 31 9.28 -17.06 -7.69
CA THR A 31 10.41 -16.80 -8.58
C THR A 31 10.12 -15.69 -9.59
N ASP A 32 9.04 -14.95 -9.39
CA ASP A 32 8.67 -13.74 -10.13
C ASP A 32 9.35 -12.47 -9.51
N SER A 33 8.92 -11.28 -9.91
CA SER A 33 9.43 -10.01 -9.37
C SER A 33 9.32 -9.91 -7.85
N ARG A 34 8.33 -10.54 -7.21
CA ARG A 34 8.18 -10.52 -5.75
C ARG A 34 9.29 -11.29 -5.06
N GLY A 35 9.61 -12.49 -5.56
CA GLY A 35 10.71 -13.28 -5.03
C GLY A 35 12.06 -12.60 -5.27
N LEU A 36 12.22 -11.95 -6.44
CA LEU A 36 13.42 -11.16 -6.75
C LEU A 36 13.58 -9.98 -5.78
N MET A 37 12.51 -9.24 -5.51
CA MET A 37 12.52 -8.17 -4.51
C MET A 37 12.79 -8.71 -3.11
N HIS A 38 12.29 -9.90 -2.78
CA HIS A 38 12.58 -10.54 -1.48
C HIS A 38 14.08 -10.77 -1.29
N CYS A 39 14.80 -11.24 -2.31
CA CYS A 39 16.25 -11.36 -2.28
C CYS A 39 16.94 -10.01 -1.98
N LEU A 40 16.47 -8.94 -2.60
CA LEU A 40 17.00 -7.60 -2.36
C LEU A 40 16.75 -7.14 -0.91
N TRP A 41 15.54 -7.43 -0.39
CA TRP A 41 15.20 -7.10 0.99
C TRP A 41 16.11 -7.81 1.99
N GLU A 42 16.44 -9.07 1.79
CA GLU A 42 17.34 -9.83 2.69
C GLU A 42 18.74 -9.19 2.79
N ILE A 43 19.26 -8.65 1.70
CA ILE A 43 20.56 -7.96 1.72
C ILE A 43 20.44 -6.57 2.39
N ILE A 44 19.39 -5.81 2.05
CA ILE A 44 19.14 -4.49 2.66
C ILE A 44 18.92 -4.63 4.17
N ASP A 45 18.12 -5.61 4.60
CA ASP A 45 17.78 -5.82 6.01
C ASP A 45 19.02 -6.14 6.85
N ASN A 46 20.06 -6.76 6.29
CA ASN A 46 21.34 -6.93 6.99
C ASN A 46 22.05 -5.60 7.26
N SER A 47 22.05 -4.69 6.29
CA SER A 47 22.59 -3.33 6.46
C SER A 47 21.73 -2.49 7.42
N VAL A 48 20.42 -2.68 7.39
CA VAL A 48 19.47 -2.01 8.30
C VAL A 48 19.65 -2.51 9.74
N ASP A 49 19.95 -3.81 9.94
CA ASP A 49 20.25 -4.35 11.28
C ASP A 49 21.53 -3.75 11.89
N GLU A 50 22.55 -3.46 11.08
CA GLU A 50 23.74 -2.72 11.54
C GLU A 50 23.38 -1.28 11.98
N ALA A 51 22.53 -0.59 11.19
CA ALA A 51 22.04 0.73 11.53
C ALA A 51 21.18 0.74 12.80
N LEU A 52 20.28 -0.25 12.93
CA LEU A 52 19.42 -0.43 14.12
C LEU A 52 20.26 -0.69 15.39
N ALA A 53 21.37 -1.40 15.24
CA ALA A 53 22.33 -1.62 16.32
C ALA A 53 23.24 -0.40 16.61
N GLY A 54 23.09 0.70 15.86
CA GLY A 54 23.84 1.94 16.05
C GLY A 54 25.23 1.96 15.40
N PHE A 55 25.55 1.02 14.50
CA PHE A 55 26.87 0.90 13.89
C PHE A 55 26.97 1.43 12.46
N GLY A 56 25.86 1.77 11.81
CA GLY A 56 25.82 2.33 10.48
C GLY A 56 24.87 3.53 10.39
N GLN A 57 25.14 4.47 9.47
CA GLN A 57 24.33 5.67 9.26
C GLN A 57 23.93 5.86 7.80
N SER A 58 24.50 5.08 6.89
CA SER A 58 24.25 5.23 5.45
C SER A 58 24.14 3.87 4.77
N ILE A 59 23.08 3.75 3.96
CA ILE A 59 22.86 2.59 3.07
C ILE A 59 22.69 3.14 1.67
N GLN A 60 23.40 2.55 0.70
CA GLN A 60 23.25 2.87 -0.71
C GLN A 60 22.81 1.62 -1.47
N VAL A 61 21.75 1.75 -2.28
CA VAL A 61 21.26 0.70 -3.18
C VAL A 61 21.38 1.19 -4.61
N ILE A 62 22.06 0.41 -5.47
CA ILE A 62 22.28 0.76 -6.89
C ILE A 62 21.69 -0.33 -7.75
N LEU A 63 20.77 0.04 -8.64
CA LEU A 63 20.22 -0.82 -9.68
C LEU A 63 20.99 -0.57 -10.97
N TYR A 64 21.81 -1.54 -11.39
CA TYR A 64 22.68 -1.39 -12.56
C TYR A 64 21.98 -1.78 -13.86
N ARG A 65 22.49 -1.26 -14.98
CA ARG A 65 22.01 -1.55 -16.34
C ARG A 65 22.17 -3.01 -16.75
N ASP A 66 23.17 -3.70 -16.17
CA ASP A 66 23.47 -5.10 -16.46
C ASP A 66 22.57 -6.09 -15.68
N GLY A 67 21.54 -5.57 -15.02
CA GLY A 67 20.58 -6.35 -14.23
C GLY A 67 21.08 -6.71 -12.84
N SER A 68 22.31 -6.33 -12.46
CA SER A 68 22.79 -6.51 -11.09
C SER A 68 22.23 -5.45 -10.14
N VAL A 69 22.25 -5.77 -8.86
CA VAL A 69 21.98 -4.81 -7.80
C VAL A 69 23.11 -4.83 -6.77
N GLU A 70 23.44 -3.66 -6.25
CA GLU A 70 24.45 -3.50 -5.20
C GLU A 70 23.82 -2.83 -3.99
N VAL A 71 24.12 -3.37 -2.82
CA VAL A 71 23.82 -2.77 -1.51
C VAL A 71 25.13 -2.51 -0.79
N ARG A 72 25.28 -1.29 -0.30
CA ARG A 72 26.47 -0.85 0.45
C ARG A 72 26.03 -0.19 1.74
N ASP A 73 26.70 -0.52 2.84
CA ASP A 73 26.55 0.12 4.14
C ASP A 73 27.90 0.61 4.68
N ASP A 74 27.84 1.43 5.71
CA ASP A 74 28.96 1.92 6.52
C ASP A 74 28.98 1.30 7.94
N GLY A 75 28.40 0.11 8.08
CA GLY A 75 28.37 -0.66 9.34
C GLY A 75 29.75 -1.17 9.75
N ARG A 76 29.79 -2.10 10.72
CA ARG A 76 31.05 -2.69 11.23
C ARG A 76 31.81 -3.53 10.19
N GLY A 77 31.14 -3.92 9.11
CA GLY A 77 31.62 -4.93 8.17
C GLY A 77 31.48 -6.35 8.71
N ILE A 78 31.17 -7.31 7.85
CA ILE A 78 31.06 -8.72 8.20
C ILE A 78 32.39 -9.19 8.80
N PRO A 79 32.42 -10.04 9.87
CA PRO A 79 33.63 -10.60 10.43
C PRO A 79 34.49 -11.31 9.37
N THR A 80 35.78 -11.00 9.32
CA THR A 80 36.72 -11.55 8.35
C THR A 80 37.69 -12.58 8.99
N ASP A 81 37.61 -12.77 10.29
CA ASP A 81 38.32 -13.77 11.06
C ASP A 81 37.69 -15.16 10.85
N ILE A 82 38.47 -16.18 11.16
CA ILE A 82 38.06 -17.58 11.01
C ILE A 82 37.11 -17.96 12.14
N GLU A 83 35.96 -18.51 11.78
CA GLU A 83 35.00 -19.09 12.73
C GLU A 83 35.51 -20.45 13.21
N PRO A 84 35.71 -20.64 14.55
CA PRO A 84 36.43 -21.80 15.09
C PRO A 84 35.82 -23.17 14.80
N ARG A 85 34.50 -23.26 14.63
CA ARG A 85 33.79 -24.53 14.44
C ARG A 85 33.82 -25.00 12.97
N THR A 86 33.76 -24.04 12.03
CA THR A 86 33.75 -24.35 10.61
C THR A 86 35.10 -24.26 9.94
N GLY A 87 36.05 -23.53 10.54
CA GLY A 87 37.36 -23.24 9.93
C GLY A 87 37.29 -22.30 8.73
N LEU A 88 36.13 -21.66 8.49
CA LEU A 88 35.89 -20.74 7.38
C LEU A 88 35.90 -19.29 7.87
N SER A 89 36.17 -18.34 6.99
CA SER A 89 36.02 -16.92 7.35
C SER A 89 34.57 -16.58 7.65
N GLY A 90 34.33 -15.59 8.51
CA GLY A 90 32.97 -15.13 8.82
C GLY A 90 32.18 -14.74 7.57
N VAL A 91 32.84 -14.16 6.56
CA VAL A 91 32.23 -13.85 5.26
C VAL A 91 31.72 -15.12 4.57
N GLU A 92 32.54 -16.14 4.49
CA GLU A 92 32.14 -17.40 3.86
C GLU A 92 31.02 -18.09 4.62
N VAL A 93 31.07 -18.11 5.94
CA VAL A 93 30.04 -18.67 6.81
C VAL A 93 28.65 -18.00 6.54
N VAL A 94 28.61 -16.67 6.50
CA VAL A 94 27.37 -15.91 6.28
C VAL A 94 26.74 -16.21 4.92
N PHE A 95 27.54 -16.41 3.89
CA PHE A 95 27.04 -16.61 2.52
C PHE A 95 26.91 -18.07 2.11
N THR A 96 27.48 -19.05 2.83
CA THR A 96 27.43 -20.48 2.43
C THR A 96 26.69 -21.37 3.44
N LYS A 97 26.53 -20.95 4.69
CA LYS A 97 25.88 -21.79 5.71
C LYS A 97 24.46 -21.27 5.98
N LEU A 98 23.48 -22.18 5.93
CA LEU A 98 22.13 -21.88 6.40
C LEU A 98 22.12 -21.85 7.92
N HIS A 99 21.28 -20.99 8.50
CA HIS A 99 21.16 -20.80 9.94
C HIS A 99 22.48 -20.40 10.63
N ALA A 100 23.28 -19.58 9.97
CA ALA A 100 24.50 -19.02 10.50
C ALA A 100 24.43 -17.48 10.58
N GLY A 101 24.98 -16.90 11.64
CA GLY A 101 25.05 -15.44 11.81
C GLY A 101 25.17 -15.02 13.26
N GLY A 102 25.66 -13.81 13.49
CA GLY A 102 25.85 -13.22 14.82
C GLY A 102 24.55 -12.84 15.57
N LYS A 103 23.40 -13.16 15.01
CA LYS A 103 22.08 -12.80 15.56
C LYS A 103 21.49 -13.90 16.47
N PHE A 104 22.14 -15.07 16.58
CA PHE A 104 21.68 -16.22 17.38
C PHE A 104 22.22 -16.30 18.81
N GLY A 105 22.99 -15.37 19.28
CA GLY A 105 23.70 -15.52 20.54
C GLY A 105 23.65 -14.34 21.49
N GLY A 106 22.58 -13.60 21.59
CA GLY A 106 22.30 -12.65 22.70
C GLY A 106 23.32 -11.55 22.99
N GLY A 107 24.39 -11.39 22.22
CA GLY A 107 25.47 -10.48 22.56
C GLY A 107 25.73 -9.31 21.62
N SER A 108 25.29 -9.38 20.35
CA SER A 108 25.69 -8.40 19.35
C SER A 108 24.51 -7.56 18.82
N TYR A 109 23.27 -8.02 18.98
CA TYR A 109 22.07 -7.33 18.51
C TYR A 109 20.92 -7.48 19.52
N ASN A 110 20.47 -6.40 20.11
CA ASN A 110 19.34 -6.38 21.04
C ASN A 110 17.99 -6.46 20.30
N ALA A 111 17.94 -6.10 19.04
CA ALA A 111 16.81 -6.21 18.16
C ALA A 111 17.31 -6.36 16.73
N SER A 112 16.71 -7.24 15.94
CA SER A 112 17.05 -7.41 14.53
C SER A 112 15.82 -7.77 13.70
N GLY A 113 15.84 -7.41 12.41
CA GLY A 113 14.83 -7.82 11.42
C GLY A 113 15.11 -9.23 10.89
N GLY A 114 16.37 -9.61 10.77
CA GLY A 114 16.81 -10.91 10.30
C GLY A 114 16.84 -11.96 11.41
N LEU A 115 15.76 -12.75 11.56
CA LEU A 115 15.63 -13.74 12.66
C LEU A 115 16.13 -15.14 12.31
N HIS A 116 16.29 -15.48 11.03
CA HIS A 116 16.51 -16.88 10.61
C HIS A 116 17.96 -17.18 10.20
N GLY A 117 18.79 -16.15 9.95
CA GLY A 117 20.19 -16.34 9.55
C GLY A 117 20.38 -17.08 8.21
N VAL A 118 19.41 -16.95 7.30
CA VAL A 118 19.45 -17.65 6.01
C VAL A 118 19.43 -16.67 4.81
N GLY A 119 19.09 -15.41 4.99
CA GLY A 119 18.84 -14.47 3.89
C GLY A 119 20.03 -14.33 2.94
N ALA A 120 21.21 -14.02 3.45
CA ALA A 120 22.41 -13.82 2.62
C ALA A 120 22.80 -15.10 1.86
N SER A 121 22.76 -16.27 2.52
CA SER A 121 23.08 -17.55 1.89
C SER A 121 22.05 -17.99 0.85
N VAL A 122 20.77 -17.67 1.06
CA VAL A 122 19.69 -17.88 0.07
C VAL A 122 19.90 -17.00 -1.16
N VAL A 123 20.19 -15.70 -0.99
CA VAL A 123 20.49 -14.81 -2.12
C VAL A 123 21.72 -15.30 -2.91
N ASN A 124 22.77 -15.73 -2.20
CA ASN A 124 23.95 -16.30 -2.84
C ASN A 124 23.61 -17.55 -3.67
N ALA A 125 22.84 -18.47 -3.11
CA ALA A 125 22.40 -19.68 -3.83
C ALA A 125 21.60 -19.38 -5.09
N LEU A 126 20.78 -18.30 -5.08
CA LEU A 126 19.89 -17.90 -6.18
C LEU A 126 20.53 -16.88 -7.12
N SER A 127 21.83 -16.63 -7.01
CA SER A 127 22.58 -15.71 -7.85
C SER A 127 23.49 -16.48 -8.83
N SER A 128 23.55 -16.03 -10.07
CA SER A 128 24.54 -16.49 -11.05
C SER A 128 25.94 -16.02 -10.69
N ARG A 129 26.05 -14.84 -10.06
CA ARG A 129 27.26 -14.26 -9.47
C ARG A 129 26.90 -13.42 -8.26
N LEU A 130 27.70 -13.48 -7.21
CA LEU A 130 27.63 -12.60 -6.05
C LEU A 130 29.05 -12.21 -5.63
N ASP A 131 29.31 -10.91 -5.52
CA ASP A 131 30.56 -10.34 -5.07
C ASP A 131 30.35 -9.60 -3.75
N VAL A 132 31.17 -9.92 -2.75
CA VAL A 132 31.16 -9.28 -1.43
C VAL A 132 32.49 -8.56 -1.22
N GLN A 133 32.41 -7.30 -0.82
CA GLN A 133 33.58 -6.56 -0.31
C GLN A 133 33.32 -6.10 1.12
N VAL A 134 34.32 -6.22 1.97
CA VAL A 134 34.25 -5.82 3.38
C VAL A 134 35.44 -4.93 3.71
N ASP A 135 35.15 -3.71 4.15
CA ASP A 135 36.15 -2.81 4.71
C ASP A 135 36.21 -3.02 6.23
N ARG A 136 37.32 -3.57 6.72
CA ARG A 136 37.53 -3.86 8.14
C ARG A 136 39.03 -3.88 8.51
N GLY A 137 39.40 -3.31 9.65
CA GLY A 137 40.77 -3.31 10.11
C GLY A 137 41.76 -2.62 9.16
N SER A 138 41.33 -1.55 8.47
CA SER A 138 42.07 -0.80 7.45
C SER A 138 42.46 -1.64 6.23
N LYS A 139 41.78 -2.73 5.98
CA LYS A 139 41.92 -3.58 4.79
C LYS A 139 40.57 -3.69 4.08
N THR A 140 40.62 -3.85 2.77
CA THR A 140 39.46 -4.20 1.95
C THR A 140 39.60 -5.67 1.59
N TYR A 141 38.66 -6.48 2.02
CA TYR A 141 38.55 -7.90 1.71
C TYR A 141 37.53 -8.09 0.61
N GLN A 142 37.69 -9.13 -0.20
CA GLN A 142 36.74 -9.53 -1.23
C GLN A 142 36.59 -11.04 -1.30
N MET A 143 35.35 -11.49 -1.52
CA MET A 143 35.00 -12.87 -1.85
C MET A 143 33.96 -12.88 -2.92
N SER A 144 34.06 -13.83 -3.83
CA SER A 144 33.08 -13.98 -4.94
C SER A 144 32.49 -15.37 -4.95
N PHE A 145 31.27 -15.47 -5.47
CA PHE A 145 30.53 -16.73 -5.51
C PHE A 145 29.84 -16.91 -6.85
N ARG A 146 29.75 -18.16 -7.30
CA ARG A 146 28.88 -18.59 -8.41
C ARG A 146 27.93 -19.66 -7.91
N HIS A 147 26.63 -19.41 -8.00
CA HIS A 147 25.57 -20.35 -7.57
C HIS A 147 25.77 -20.85 -6.12
N GLY A 148 26.24 -19.99 -5.24
CA GLY A 148 26.53 -20.33 -3.84
C GLY A 148 27.93 -20.92 -3.58
N ILE A 149 28.72 -21.23 -4.60
CA ILE A 149 30.07 -21.81 -4.50
C ILE A 149 31.09 -20.68 -4.42
N PRO A 150 31.95 -20.61 -3.38
CA PRO A 150 33.00 -19.62 -3.30
C PRO A 150 34.11 -19.87 -4.33
N GLY A 151 34.74 -18.80 -4.83
CA GLY A 151 35.81 -18.92 -5.82
C GLY A 151 36.23 -17.59 -6.42
N PHE A 152 36.88 -17.66 -7.57
CA PHE A 152 37.55 -16.54 -8.20
C PHE A 152 37.06 -16.34 -9.63
N PHE A 153 36.69 -15.10 -9.98
CA PHE A 153 36.36 -14.70 -11.33
C PHE A 153 37.56 -14.05 -12.01
N GLU A 154 37.84 -14.45 -13.24
CA GLU A 154 38.77 -13.75 -14.11
C GLU A 154 38.01 -12.62 -14.84
N SER A 155 37.75 -11.53 -14.13
CA SER A 155 36.96 -10.41 -14.63
C SER A 155 37.85 -9.34 -15.26
N GLY A 156 37.36 -8.74 -16.35
CA GLY A 156 37.90 -7.49 -16.89
C GLY A 156 37.56 -6.28 -16.03
N ARG A 157 37.57 -5.08 -16.61
CA ARG A 157 37.22 -3.84 -15.89
C ARG A 157 35.77 -3.83 -15.38
N THR A 158 34.85 -4.52 -16.05
CA THR A 158 33.45 -4.60 -15.69
C THR A 158 33.10 -6.05 -15.37
N PRO A 159 32.73 -6.39 -14.12
CA PRO A 159 32.35 -7.73 -13.73
C PRO A 159 31.08 -8.18 -14.48
N LYS A 160 31.08 -9.45 -14.94
CA LYS A 160 29.93 -10.09 -15.61
C LYS A 160 29.64 -11.45 -14.98
N PRO A 161 28.38 -11.92 -15.00
CA PRO A 161 28.03 -13.23 -14.44
C PRO A 161 28.67 -14.40 -15.18
N ASP A 162 29.02 -14.23 -16.45
CA ASP A 162 29.59 -15.27 -17.35
C ASP A 162 31.12 -15.25 -17.39
N ASP A 163 31.78 -14.33 -16.68
CA ASP A 163 33.25 -14.33 -16.59
C ASP A 163 33.76 -15.72 -16.17
N PRO A 164 34.95 -16.17 -16.65
CA PRO A 164 35.54 -17.44 -16.24
C PRO A 164 35.64 -17.53 -14.71
N PHE A 165 35.24 -18.66 -14.14
CA PHE A 165 35.18 -18.89 -12.72
C PHE A 165 35.93 -20.13 -12.32
N THR A 166 36.79 -20.02 -11.30
CA THR A 166 37.50 -21.12 -10.69
C THR A 166 37.02 -21.30 -9.25
N PRO A 167 36.36 -22.42 -8.89
CA PRO A 167 35.97 -22.71 -7.54
C PRO A 167 37.17 -22.72 -6.59
N ALA A 168 36.98 -22.26 -5.37
CA ALA A 168 38.00 -22.41 -4.33
C ALA A 168 38.19 -23.88 -4.00
N THR A 169 39.44 -24.25 -3.72
CA THR A 169 39.75 -25.61 -3.29
C THR A 169 39.20 -25.85 -1.88
N GLU A 170 38.61 -27.00 -1.65
CA GLU A 170 38.04 -27.37 -0.36
C GLU A 170 39.08 -27.23 0.77
N GLY A 171 38.72 -26.48 1.83
CA GLY A 171 39.59 -26.15 2.94
C GLY A 171 40.53 -24.96 2.73
N THR A 172 40.43 -24.24 1.61
CA THR A 172 41.15 -22.99 1.33
C THR A 172 40.21 -21.81 1.45
N ASP A 173 40.54 -20.83 2.29
CA ASP A 173 39.75 -19.61 2.41
C ASP A 173 39.83 -18.80 1.10
N ALA A 174 38.68 -18.56 0.50
CA ALA A 174 38.55 -17.77 -0.73
C ALA A 174 38.55 -16.25 -0.46
N LEU A 175 38.63 -15.81 0.79
CA LEU A 175 38.66 -14.41 1.16
C LEU A 175 40.03 -13.78 0.86
N GLN A 176 40.02 -12.79 -0.04
CA GLN A 176 41.24 -12.11 -0.49
C GLN A 176 41.32 -10.70 0.05
N VAL A 177 42.53 -10.24 0.39
CA VAL A 177 42.81 -8.82 0.64
C VAL A 177 43.09 -8.14 -0.68
N VAL A 178 42.18 -7.31 -1.14
CA VAL A 178 42.28 -6.64 -2.45
C VAL A 178 42.71 -5.18 -2.36
N GLY A 179 42.75 -4.61 -1.16
CA GLY A 179 43.11 -3.21 -0.99
C GLY A 179 43.32 -2.79 0.47
N ARG A 180 43.51 -1.48 0.64
CA ARG A 180 43.58 -0.84 1.95
C ARG A 180 42.40 0.11 2.10
N ALA A 181 41.59 -0.06 3.13
CA ALA A 181 40.57 0.90 3.52
C ALA A 181 41.22 2.07 4.30
N LYS A 182 40.65 3.25 4.23
CA LYS A 182 41.07 4.39 5.05
C LYS A 182 40.88 4.02 6.54
N ARG A 183 41.75 4.58 7.40
CA ARG A 183 41.66 4.34 8.85
C ARG A 183 40.26 4.78 9.37
N GLY A 184 39.58 3.89 10.07
CA GLY A 184 38.24 4.14 10.63
C GLY A 184 37.11 3.92 9.65
N VAL A 185 37.34 3.62 8.38
CA VAL A 185 36.29 3.24 7.42
C VAL A 185 36.04 1.75 7.58
N THR A 186 34.77 1.43 7.81
CA THR A 186 34.23 0.07 7.83
C THR A 186 32.97 0.01 6.99
N GLY A 187 32.55 -1.19 6.61
CA GLY A 187 31.29 -1.39 5.89
C GLY A 187 31.28 -2.68 5.08
N THR A 188 30.12 -2.98 4.54
CA THR A 188 29.93 -4.12 3.65
C THR A 188 29.35 -3.64 2.32
N ARG A 189 29.78 -4.24 1.23
CA ARG A 189 29.22 -4.05 -0.11
C ARG A 189 28.93 -5.42 -0.72
N VAL A 190 27.68 -5.64 -1.09
CA VAL A 190 27.23 -6.87 -1.74
C VAL A 190 26.64 -6.50 -3.10
N ARG A 191 27.22 -7.05 -4.18
CA ARG A 191 26.67 -6.94 -5.53
C ARG A 191 26.33 -8.32 -6.06
N TYR A 192 25.13 -8.50 -6.62
CA TYR A 192 24.73 -9.79 -7.14
C TYR A 192 23.92 -9.68 -8.44
N TRP A 193 23.97 -10.73 -9.23
CA TRP A 193 23.18 -10.96 -10.43
C TRP A 193 22.24 -12.14 -10.15
N ALA A 194 20.96 -11.91 -10.18
CA ALA A 194 19.97 -12.97 -10.02
C ALA A 194 20.13 -14.04 -11.12
N ASP A 195 19.97 -15.31 -10.76
CA ASP A 195 20.16 -16.41 -11.70
C ASP A 195 18.95 -16.53 -12.66
N PRO A 196 19.14 -16.32 -13.98
CA PRO A 196 18.06 -16.44 -14.97
C PRO A 196 17.54 -17.87 -15.14
N GLN A 197 18.20 -18.89 -14.57
CA GLN A 197 17.70 -20.26 -14.51
C GLN A 197 16.66 -20.45 -13.40
N ILE A 198 16.61 -19.56 -12.43
CA ILE A 198 15.71 -19.62 -11.27
C ILE A 198 14.54 -18.65 -11.45
N PHE A 199 14.83 -17.40 -11.78
CA PHE A 199 13.83 -16.34 -11.90
C PHE A 199 13.18 -16.33 -13.29
N THR A 200 11.89 -15.96 -13.32
CA THR A 200 11.17 -15.84 -14.60
C THR A 200 11.77 -14.72 -15.47
N PRO A 201 11.70 -14.83 -16.80
CA PRO A 201 12.34 -13.85 -17.71
C PRO A 201 11.76 -12.41 -17.58
N ASP A 202 10.56 -12.26 -17.05
CA ASP A 202 9.86 -11.00 -16.80
C ASP A 202 10.12 -10.44 -15.39
N ALA A 203 10.81 -11.18 -14.52
CA ALA A 203 11.15 -10.72 -13.19
C ALA A 203 12.07 -9.49 -13.23
N LYS A 204 11.66 -8.41 -12.57
CA LYS A 204 12.41 -7.14 -12.53
C LYS A 204 12.37 -6.54 -11.13
N PHE A 205 13.45 -5.86 -10.74
CA PHE A 205 13.45 -5.02 -9.56
C PHE A 205 12.51 -3.82 -9.74
N SER A 206 11.55 -3.66 -8.84
CA SER A 206 10.63 -2.52 -8.79
C SER A 206 11.30 -1.36 -8.06
N TYR A 207 11.46 -0.22 -8.73
CA TYR A 207 11.97 1.00 -8.11
C TYR A 207 10.97 1.55 -7.09
N GLU A 208 9.69 1.53 -7.43
CA GLU A 208 8.60 2.04 -6.61
C GLU A 208 8.52 1.30 -5.27
N ASP A 209 8.58 -0.03 -5.28
CA ASP A 209 8.58 -0.85 -4.06
C ASP A 209 9.83 -0.61 -3.23
N LEU A 210 10.99 -0.45 -3.90
CA LEU A 210 12.26 -0.16 -3.24
C LEU A 210 12.21 1.21 -2.55
N ALA A 211 11.74 2.24 -3.24
CA ALA A 211 11.62 3.60 -2.71
C ALA A 211 10.61 3.67 -1.54
N ALA A 212 9.48 2.99 -1.67
CA ALA A 212 8.47 2.93 -0.61
C ALA A 212 9.04 2.28 0.67
N ARG A 213 9.75 1.14 0.54
CA ARG A 213 10.35 0.46 1.70
C ARG A 213 11.53 1.25 2.28
N ALA A 214 12.38 1.85 1.45
CA ALA A 214 13.49 2.69 1.91
C ALA A 214 12.99 3.89 2.71
N ARG A 215 11.95 4.57 2.22
CA ARG A 215 11.29 5.67 2.94
C ARG A 215 10.76 5.21 4.30
N GLN A 216 10.04 4.09 4.31
CA GLN A 216 9.52 3.51 5.55
C GLN A 216 10.64 3.18 6.54
N THR A 217 11.71 2.54 6.08
CA THR A 217 12.85 2.19 6.94
C THR A 217 13.58 3.42 7.48
N ALA A 218 13.76 4.46 6.65
CA ALA A 218 14.37 5.72 7.07
C ALA A 218 13.55 6.46 8.14
N PHE A 219 12.22 6.36 8.11
CA PHE A 219 11.36 6.85 9.19
C PHE A 219 11.50 6.03 10.49
N LEU A 220 11.73 4.72 10.40
CA LEU A 220 11.82 3.84 11.57
C LEU A 220 13.16 3.95 12.30
N ILE A 221 14.21 4.40 11.62
CA ILE A 221 15.56 4.57 12.16
C ILE A 221 15.96 6.04 11.96
N PRO A 222 15.73 6.92 12.95
CA PRO A 222 16.04 8.34 12.85
C PRO A 222 17.48 8.60 12.45
N GLY A 223 17.70 9.48 11.49
CA GLY A 223 19.03 9.86 11.00
C GLY A 223 19.65 8.89 10.00
N LEU A 224 19.11 7.69 9.80
CA LEU A 224 19.59 6.76 8.77
C LEU A 224 19.36 7.35 7.38
N ARG A 225 20.43 7.48 6.61
CA ARG A 225 20.41 7.92 5.23
C ARG A 225 20.36 6.72 4.27
N ILE A 226 19.27 6.58 3.53
CA ILE A 226 19.14 5.56 2.48
C ILE A 226 19.12 6.25 1.12
N CYS A 227 20.10 5.92 0.26
CA CYS A 227 20.23 6.45 -1.08
C CYS A 227 19.92 5.34 -2.09
N ILE A 228 18.96 5.56 -2.98
CA ILE A 228 18.67 4.66 -4.09
C ILE A 228 19.12 5.35 -5.37
N ARG A 229 19.90 4.63 -6.17
CA ARG A 229 20.36 5.07 -7.48
C ARG A 229 19.95 4.05 -8.54
N ASP A 230 19.11 4.48 -9.45
CA ASP A 230 18.68 3.65 -10.59
C ASP A 230 19.44 4.06 -11.84
N GLU A 231 20.41 3.23 -12.24
CA GLU A 231 21.20 3.42 -13.43
C GLU A 231 20.58 2.75 -14.67
N ARG A 232 19.47 2.04 -14.52
CA ARG A 232 18.79 1.35 -15.62
C ARG A 232 18.17 2.32 -16.64
N ARG A 233 17.89 3.56 -16.23
CA ARG A 233 17.42 4.63 -17.12
C ARG A 233 18.53 5.01 -18.09
N LEU A 234 18.24 4.92 -19.40
CA LEU A 234 19.21 5.21 -20.46
C LEU A 234 19.36 6.73 -20.66
N PRO A 235 20.58 7.29 -20.61
CA PRO A 235 20.81 8.64 -21.09
C PRO A 235 20.54 8.71 -22.60
N GLY A 236 19.80 9.71 -23.05
CA GLY A 236 19.59 9.98 -24.49
C GLY A 236 18.18 9.75 -25.00
N THR A 237 17.23 9.32 -24.16
CA THR A 237 15.80 9.42 -24.48
C THR A 237 15.33 10.83 -24.14
N PRO A 238 14.55 11.52 -24.98
CA PRO A 238 14.05 12.86 -24.66
C PRO A 238 13.31 12.85 -23.32
N GLY A 239 13.87 13.54 -22.29
CA GLY A 239 13.33 13.61 -20.92
C GLY A 239 14.10 12.79 -19.87
N GLU A 240 15.10 11.97 -20.23
CA GLU A 240 15.87 11.13 -19.28
C GLU A 240 17.38 11.39 -19.43
N LEU A 241 17.90 12.39 -18.73
CA LEU A 241 19.29 12.84 -18.92
C LEU A 241 20.30 12.21 -17.96
N GLU A 242 19.88 11.76 -16.75
CA GLU A 242 20.79 11.24 -15.72
C GLU A 242 20.20 10.04 -14.97
N PRO A 243 21.06 9.22 -14.28
CA PRO A 243 20.57 8.20 -13.35
C PRO A 243 19.62 8.83 -12.32
N HIS A 244 18.51 8.15 -12.06
CA HIS A 244 17.59 8.64 -11.03
C HIS A 244 18.16 8.32 -9.66
N GLU A 245 18.36 9.35 -8.83
CA GLU A 245 18.84 9.21 -7.45
C GLU A 245 17.84 9.85 -6.49
N GLU A 246 17.46 9.12 -5.45
CA GLU A 246 16.58 9.58 -4.39
C GLU A 246 17.19 9.26 -3.03
N VAL A 247 17.10 10.21 -2.10
CA VAL A 247 17.64 10.06 -0.75
C VAL A 247 16.53 10.17 0.26
N PHE A 248 16.47 9.21 1.16
CA PHE A 248 15.53 9.15 2.27
C PHE A 248 16.31 9.32 3.58
N GLN A 249 16.00 10.34 4.35
CA GLN A 249 16.60 10.60 5.66
C GLN A 249 15.63 11.46 6.48
N TYR A 250 15.27 11.00 7.66
CA TYR A 250 14.28 11.65 8.53
C TYR A 250 14.77 11.65 9.98
N ASP A 251 15.00 12.84 10.54
CA ASP A 251 15.52 12.98 11.89
C ASP A 251 14.42 12.88 12.96
N GLY A 252 13.18 13.27 12.63
CA GLY A 252 12.02 13.17 13.53
C GLY A 252 11.45 11.76 13.66
N GLY A 253 11.91 10.81 12.84
CA GLY A 253 11.58 9.40 12.95
C GLY A 253 10.09 9.12 12.79
N ILE A 254 9.50 8.29 13.68
CA ILE A 254 8.10 7.89 13.58
C ILE A 254 7.12 9.06 13.74
N SER A 255 7.53 10.18 14.33
CA SER A 255 6.69 11.39 14.39
C SER A 255 6.55 12.03 13.02
N GLU A 256 7.65 12.16 12.26
CA GLU A 256 7.59 12.59 10.86
C GLU A 256 6.83 11.60 9.98
N PHE A 257 6.92 10.30 10.29
CA PHE A 257 6.17 9.29 9.57
C PHE A 257 4.65 9.46 9.75
N VAL A 258 4.19 9.77 10.96
CA VAL A 258 2.78 10.10 11.21
C VAL A 258 2.35 11.35 10.44
N GLU A 259 3.17 12.40 10.42
CA GLU A 259 2.87 13.61 9.63
C GLU A 259 2.84 13.32 8.12
N PHE A 260 3.73 12.46 7.64
CA PHE A 260 3.73 12.00 6.25
C PHE A 260 2.47 11.20 5.88
N LEU A 261 1.98 10.36 6.81
CA LEU A 261 0.79 9.52 6.59
C LEU A 261 -0.53 10.29 6.76
N ALA A 262 -0.52 11.38 7.54
CA ALA A 262 -1.72 12.12 7.89
C ALA A 262 -1.96 13.25 6.90
N HIS A 263 -3.07 13.18 6.17
CA HIS A 263 -3.42 14.14 5.11
C HIS A 263 -4.55 15.09 5.48
N ASP A 264 -5.19 14.86 6.64
CA ASP A 264 -6.33 15.66 7.10
C ASP A 264 -5.91 16.76 8.09
N GLU A 265 -6.80 17.73 8.32
CA GLU A 265 -6.60 18.78 9.30
C GLU A 265 -6.50 18.19 10.70
N ARG A 266 -5.47 18.61 11.45
CA ARG A 266 -5.17 18.06 12.77
C ARG A 266 -6.10 18.57 13.85
N ILE A 267 -6.53 17.69 14.73
CA ILE A 267 -7.17 18.00 16.03
C ILE A 267 -6.12 18.03 17.13
N THR A 268 -5.16 17.09 17.08
CA THR A 268 -4.03 17.09 18.00
C THR A 268 -2.74 17.28 17.21
N ASP A 269 -1.72 17.84 17.84
CA ASP A 269 -0.35 17.68 17.34
C ASP A 269 0.03 16.20 17.37
N THR A 270 1.15 15.85 16.72
CA THR A 270 1.69 14.50 16.81
C THR A 270 2.27 14.26 18.20
N TRP A 271 1.61 13.36 18.94
CA TRP A 271 2.07 12.94 20.25
C TRP A 271 2.99 11.73 20.11
N ARG A 272 4.06 11.70 20.90
CA ARG A 272 4.95 10.54 20.99
C ARG A 272 4.87 9.94 22.37
N PHE A 273 4.64 8.63 22.43
CA PHE A 273 4.58 7.81 23.64
C PHE A 273 5.68 6.79 23.59
N SER A 274 6.57 6.81 24.54
CA SER A 274 7.68 5.84 24.61
C SER A 274 7.79 5.27 26.02
N GLY A 275 8.23 4.04 26.11
CA GLY A 275 8.46 3.35 27.37
C GLY A 275 8.93 1.92 27.13
N SER A 276 9.20 1.23 28.22
CA SER A 276 9.65 -0.16 28.18
C SER A 276 8.98 -1.00 29.27
N GLY A 277 9.08 -2.30 29.12
CA GLY A 277 8.69 -3.26 30.14
C GLY A 277 9.44 -4.56 29.93
N SER A 278 9.65 -5.32 31.00
CA SER A 278 10.23 -6.65 30.93
C SER A 278 9.19 -7.72 31.20
N PHE A 279 9.47 -8.91 30.70
CA PHE A 279 8.70 -10.13 30.94
C PHE A 279 9.60 -11.34 31.00
N THR A 280 9.18 -12.36 31.74
CA THR A 280 9.90 -13.63 31.82
C THR A 280 9.31 -14.60 30.82
N GLU A 281 10.17 -15.25 30.03
CA GLU A 281 9.82 -16.31 29.10
C GLU A 281 10.57 -17.59 29.43
N THR A 282 9.85 -18.69 29.58
CA THR A 282 10.47 -20.00 29.79
C THR A 282 10.82 -20.59 28.43
N VAL A 283 12.10 -20.69 28.12
CA VAL A 283 12.63 -21.19 26.83
C VAL A 283 13.48 -22.44 27.04
N PRO A 284 13.48 -23.36 26.07
CA PRO A 284 14.39 -24.51 26.09
C PRO A 284 15.81 -24.04 25.70
N VAL A 285 16.72 -24.08 26.61
CA VAL A 285 18.14 -23.79 26.37
C VAL A 285 18.92 -25.12 26.28
N LEU A 286 19.71 -25.27 25.21
CA LEU A 286 20.56 -26.44 25.01
C LEU A 286 21.78 -26.33 25.93
N GLY A 287 21.92 -27.25 26.88
CA GLY A 287 23.12 -27.34 27.74
C GLY A 287 24.32 -27.90 26.98
N GLU A 288 25.52 -27.74 27.56
CA GLU A 288 26.76 -28.29 27.00
C GLU A 288 26.73 -29.83 26.84
N ASP A 289 25.86 -30.51 27.60
CA ASP A 289 25.59 -31.92 27.52
C ASP A 289 24.63 -32.34 26.38
N GLY A 290 24.19 -31.39 25.57
CA GLY A 290 23.22 -31.61 24.48
C GLY A 290 21.77 -31.83 24.94
N ARG A 291 21.48 -31.68 26.24
CA ARG A 291 20.10 -31.77 26.76
C ARG A 291 19.46 -30.41 26.84
N SER A 292 18.18 -30.36 26.42
CA SER A 292 17.39 -29.14 26.55
C SER A 292 16.87 -28.99 27.97
N GLN A 293 17.14 -27.86 28.61
CA GLN A 293 16.61 -27.48 29.91
C GLN A 293 15.73 -26.25 29.77
N LEU A 294 14.54 -26.29 30.37
CA LEU A 294 13.66 -25.12 30.43
C LEU A 294 14.27 -24.11 31.39
N THR A 295 14.59 -22.93 30.88
CA THR A 295 15.19 -21.84 31.63
C THR A 295 14.35 -20.59 31.49
N ASP A 296 14.13 -19.90 32.60
CA ASP A 296 13.45 -18.61 32.59
C ASP A 296 14.43 -17.50 32.17
N VAL A 297 14.13 -16.85 31.08
CA VAL A 297 14.90 -15.74 30.52
C VAL A 297 14.10 -14.46 30.63
N GLU A 298 14.70 -13.42 31.21
CA GLU A 298 14.10 -12.09 31.20
C GLU A 298 14.28 -11.44 29.84
N ARG A 299 13.18 -10.89 29.29
CA ARG A 299 13.12 -10.24 27.98
C ARG A 299 12.64 -8.81 28.15
N ASP A 300 13.35 -7.88 27.55
CA ASP A 300 12.92 -6.49 27.48
C ASP A 300 12.10 -6.23 26.22
N CYS A 301 11.10 -5.37 26.36
CA CYS A 301 10.29 -4.88 25.27
C CYS A 301 10.24 -3.35 25.33
N GLU A 302 10.79 -2.70 24.32
CA GLU A 302 10.67 -1.26 24.13
C GLU A 302 9.45 -0.97 23.27
N VAL A 303 8.71 0.09 23.62
CA VAL A 303 7.51 0.55 22.92
C VAL A 303 7.72 2.00 22.54
N ASP A 304 7.53 2.32 21.26
CA ASP A 304 7.57 3.68 20.76
C ASP A 304 6.39 3.89 19.80
N VAL A 305 5.56 4.88 20.07
CA VAL A 305 4.34 5.18 19.35
C VAL A 305 4.29 6.67 19.04
N ALA A 306 4.10 7.01 17.78
CA ALA A 306 3.68 8.34 17.38
C ALA A 306 2.24 8.28 16.88
N LEU A 307 1.45 9.28 17.23
CA LEU A 307 0.04 9.29 16.87
C LEU A 307 -0.53 10.71 16.86
N ARG A 308 -1.52 10.93 16.00
CA ARG A 308 -2.32 12.17 15.99
C ARG A 308 -3.76 11.87 15.58
N TRP A 309 -4.69 12.70 16.00
CA TRP A 309 -6.05 12.69 15.48
C TRP A 309 -6.31 13.84 14.55
N GLY A 310 -6.93 13.56 13.44
CA GLY A 310 -7.44 14.53 12.50
C GLY A 310 -8.97 14.64 12.52
N ILE A 311 -9.51 15.57 11.74
CA ILE A 311 -10.96 15.81 11.64
C ILE A 311 -11.71 14.68 10.94
N GLY A 312 -11.00 13.89 10.10
CA GLY A 312 -11.54 12.75 9.37
C GLY A 312 -12.02 11.62 10.27
N TYR A 313 -12.50 10.56 9.67
CA TYR A 313 -12.96 9.34 10.35
C TYR A 313 -12.11 8.10 10.03
N GLU A 314 -11.25 8.19 9.02
CA GLU A 314 -10.36 7.10 8.64
C GLU A 314 -9.33 6.83 9.73
N THR A 315 -9.04 5.54 9.95
CA THR A 315 -8.04 5.09 10.91
C THR A 315 -6.87 4.50 10.15
N THR A 316 -5.70 5.10 10.28
CA THR A 316 -4.46 4.60 9.69
C THR A 316 -3.50 4.20 10.80
N VAL A 317 -3.29 2.89 10.99
CA VAL A 317 -2.30 2.37 11.94
C VAL A 317 -1.26 1.56 11.19
N ARG A 318 -0.01 1.99 11.29
CA ARG A 318 1.15 1.22 10.80
C ARG A 318 1.88 0.63 11.99
N SER A 319 2.04 -0.67 12.01
CA SER A 319 2.67 -1.36 13.14
C SER A 319 3.90 -2.15 12.72
N PHE A 320 4.91 -2.13 13.59
CA PHE A 320 6.22 -2.73 13.33
C PHE A 320 6.74 -3.45 14.56
N VAL A 321 7.48 -4.52 14.30
CA VAL A 321 8.24 -5.26 15.30
C VAL A 321 9.70 -5.29 14.85
N ASN A 322 10.60 -4.67 15.59
CA ASN A 322 12.02 -4.42 15.24
C ASN A 322 12.12 -3.68 13.91
N ILE A 323 11.61 -3.44 13.02
CA ILE A 323 11.55 -2.85 11.66
C ILE A 323 10.65 -3.64 10.70
N ILE A 324 10.22 -4.85 11.11
CA ILE A 324 9.37 -5.68 10.29
C ILE A 324 7.95 -5.14 10.37
N ALA A 325 7.36 -4.83 9.21
CA ALA A 325 5.97 -4.44 9.13
C ALA A 325 5.04 -5.61 9.50
N THR A 326 4.05 -5.33 10.33
CA THR A 326 3.03 -6.31 10.73
C THR A 326 1.64 -5.85 10.25
N PRO A 327 1.35 -5.97 8.94
CA PRO A 327 0.13 -5.42 8.36
C PRO A 327 -1.16 -6.03 8.92
N LYS A 328 -1.09 -7.25 9.44
CA LYS A 328 -2.22 -7.92 10.10
C LYS A 328 -2.23 -7.72 11.63
N GLY A 329 -1.32 -6.89 12.15
CA GLY A 329 -1.25 -6.53 13.56
C GLY A 329 -0.67 -7.63 14.46
N GLY A 330 -1.32 -7.88 15.60
CA GLY A 330 -0.91 -8.86 16.59
C GLY A 330 -1.11 -8.35 18.02
N THR A 331 -0.37 -8.92 18.97
CA THR A 331 -0.50 -8.59 20.40
C THR A 331 -0.20 -7.12 20.71
N HIS A 332 0.75 -6.50 20.01
CA HIS A 332 1.12 -5.08 20.17
C HIS A 332 -0.01 -4.13 19.73
N THR A 333 -0.62 -4.37 18.57
CA THR A 333 -1.75 -3.56 18.09
C THR A 333 -2.98 -3.73 18.98
N THR A 334 -3.24 -4.96 19.44
CA THR A 334 -4.31 -5.22 20.41
C THR A 334 -4.05 -4.48 21.73
N GLY A 335 -2.81 -4.47 22.20
CA GLY A 335 -2.41 -3.72 23.40
C GLY A 335 -2.58 -2.21 23.24
N PHE A 336 -2.18 -1.68 22.08
CA PHE A 336 -2.34 -0.28 21.71
C PHE A 336 -3.80 0.16 21.75
N GLU A 337 -4.67 -0.56 21.03
CA GLU A 337 -6.12 -0.28 21.00
C GLU A 337 -6.77 -0.37 22.40
N GLN A 338 -6.40 -1.40 23.17
CA GLN A 338 -6.90 -1.57 24.54
C GLN A 338 -6.45 -0.44 25.47
N GLY A 339 -5.19 0.00 25.35
CA GLY A 339 -4.63 1.10 26.13
C GLY A 339 -5.39 2.40 25.88
N LEU A 340 -5.57 2.76 24.61
CA LEU A 340 -6.32 3.95 24.19
C LEU A 340 -7.77 3.91 24.69
N LEU A 341 -8.46 2.81 24.40
CA LEU A 341 -9.88 2.66 24.73
C LEU A 341 -10.13 2.71 26.23
N ARG A 342 -9.32 2.01 27.03
CA ARG A 342 -9.46 1.96 28.50
C ARG A 342 -9.34 3.35 29.10
N VAL A 343 -8.31 4.09 28.71
CA VAL A 343 -8.04 5.42 29.27
C VAL A 343 -9.10 6.42 28.82
N MET A 344 -9.45 6.41 27.53
CA MET A 344 -10.46 7.30 26.99
C MET A 344 -11.84 7.08 27.64
N ARG A 345 -12.25 5.82 27.80
CA ARG A 345 -13.50 5.48 28.49
C ARG A 345 -13.52 6.00 29.91
N LYS A 346 -12.43 5.78 30.65
CA LYS A 346 -12.34 6.25 32.06
C LYS A 346 -12.38 7.78 32.12
N HIS A 347 -11.55 8.46 31.32
CA HIS A 347 -11.49 9.93 31.32
C HIS A 347 -12.83 10.56 30.96
N LEU A 348 -13.52 10.03 29.93
CA LEU A 348 -14.85 10.53 29.53
C LEU A 348 -15.94 10.21 30.55
N ALA A 349 -15.89 9.07 31.24
CA ALA A 349 -16.82 8.73 32.32
C ALA A 349 -16.62 9.66 33.51
N ASP A 350 -15.37 9.90 33.93
CA ASP A 350 -15.05 10.81 35.05
C ASP A 350 -15.44 12.26 34.72
N ASN A 351 -15.51 12.64 33.44
CA ASN A 351 -15.86 13.97 32.95
C ASN A 351 -17.18 14.01 32.16
N ALA A 352 -18.11 13.08 32.40
CA ALA A 352 -19.30 12.87 31.58
C ALA A 352 -20.19 14.13 31.45
N ARG A 353 -20.29 14.94 32.49
CA ARG A 353 -21.08 16.20 32.49
C ARG A 353 -20.43 17.25 31.56
N LYS A 354 -19.10 17.37 31.62
CA LYS A 354 -18.34 18.33 30.81
C LYS A 354 -18.50 18.04 29.30
N TYR A 355 -18.38 16.79 28.91
CA TYR A 355 -18.41 16.39 27.50
C TYR A 355 -19.80 15.94 27.01
N LYS A 356 -20.80 15.94 27.86
CA LYS A 356 -22.20 15.55 27.54
C LYS A 356 -22.25 14.13 26.92
N VAL A 357 -21.55 13.19 27.56
CA VAL A 357 -21.41 11.80 27.07
C VAL A 357 -22.74 11.06 27.00
N GLY A 358 -23.69 11.36 27.92
CA GLY A 358 -24.96 10.63 28.01
C GLY A 358 -24.78 9.23 28.63
N ASN A 359 -25.70 8.31 28.27
CA ASN A 359 -25.67 6.92 28.73
C ASN A 359 -25.01 5.95 27.74
N ASP A 360 -24.58 6.46 26.59
CA ASP A 360 -24.04 5.64 25.53
C ASP A 360 -22.59 5.25 25.81
N LYS A 361 -22.26 4.01 25.45
CA LYS A 361 -20.92 3.47 25.68
C LYS A 361 -19.98 3.86 24.54
N ILE A 362 -18.81 4.41 24.89
CA ILE A 362 -17.71 4.64 23.96
C ILE A 362 -17.20 3.28 23.47
N GLU A 363 -17.12 3.09 22.16
CA GLU A 363 -16.57 1.92 21.51
C GLU A 363 -15.17 2.20 20.93
N LYS A 364 -14.47 1.15 20.52
CA LYS A 364 -13.11 1.23 19.97
C LYS A 364 -13.08 2.18 18.77
N ASP A 365 -14.02 2.00 17.86
CA ASP A 365 -14.07 2.77 16.62
C ASP A 365 -14.32 4.27 16.83
N ASP A 366 -15.01 4.65 17.91
CA ASP A 366 -15.19 6.05 18.27
C ASP A 366 -13.86 6.71 18.66
N VAL A 367 -12.99 5.95 19.36
CA VAL A 367 -11.67 6.42 19.78
C VAL A 367 -10.68 6.46 18.63
N LEU A 368 -10.76 5.47 17.73
CA LEU A 368 -9.84 5.33 16.61
C LEU A 368 -10.21 6.21 15.38
N ALA A 369 -11.40 6.84 15.40
CA ALA A 369 -11.84 7.69 14.30
C ALA A 369 -10.90 8.87 14.05
N GLY A 370 -10.35 8.95 12.82
CA GLY A 370 -9.40 9.98 12.42
C GLY A 370 -8.01 9.81 13.04
N LEU A 371 -7.70 8.64 13.62
CA LEU A 371 -6.40 8.35 14.18
C LEU A 371 -5.41 7.96 13.07
N THR A 372 -4.30 8.66 13.01
CA THR A 372 -3.10 8.20 12.29
C THR A 372 -2.04 7.86 13.33
N ALA A 373 -1.53 6.63 13.30
CA ALA A 373 -0.55 6.16 14.27
C ALA A 373 0.52 5.27 13.62
N VAL A 374 1.74 5.39 14.14
CA VAL A 374 2.84 4.47 13.88
C VAL A 374 3.24 3.86 15.21
N LEU A 375 3.14 2.54 15.31
CA LEU A 375 3.47 1.75 16.50
C LEU A 375 4.68 0.89 16.22
N THR A 376 5.73 1.03 17.02
CA THR A 376 6.91 0.17 16.96
C THR A 376 7.13 -0.50 18.31
N VAL A 377 7.47 -1.78 18.27
CA VAL A 377 7.96 -2.51 19.43
C VAL A 377 9.30 -3.15 19.10
N ARG A 378 10.25 -3.13 20.05
CA ARG A 378 11.56 -3.76 19.92
C ARG A 378 11.69 -4.82 20.99
N LEU A 379 12.04 -6.02 20.58
CA LEU A 379 12.32 -7.14 21.47
C LEU A 379 13.29 -8.12 20.80
N ALA A 380 14.08 -8.83 21.62
CA ALA A 380 15.18 -9.66 21.14
C ALA A 380 14.72 -10.84 20.27
N GLU A 381 13.70 -11.57 20.68
CA GLU A 381 13.20 -12.78 20.00
C GLU A 381 11.67 -12.74 19.85
N PRO A 382 11.14 -11.97 18.88
CA PRO A 382 9.70 -11.91 18.66
C PRO A 382 9.17 -13.22 18.09
N GLN A 383 8.05 -13.70 18.65
CA GLN A 383 7.32 -14.83 18.09
C GLN A 383 6.24 -14.31 17.13
N PHE A 384 6.25 -14.82 15.89
CA PHE A 384 5.27 -14.47 14.87
C PHE A 384 4.35 -15.64 14.57
N GLU A 385 3.11 -15.34 14.18
CA GLU A 385 2.20 -16.32 13.62
C GLU A 385 2.53 -16.54 12.14
N GLY A 386 3.34 -17.55 11.84
CA GLY A 386 3.74 -17.90 10.48
C GLY A 386 5.02 -17.23 9.97
N GLN A 387 5.52 -17.77 8.87
CA GLN A 387 6.83 -17.40 8.28
C GLN A 387 6.84 -16.01 7.65
N THR A 388 5.69 -15.50 7.24
CA THR A 388 5.56 -14.16 6.64
C THR A 388 5.72 -13.02 7.64
N LYS A 389 5.76 -13.32 8.94
CA LYS A 389 5.97 -12.36 10.05
C LYS A 389 4.93 -11.23 10.11
N GLU A 390 3.72 -11.46 9.57
CA GLU A 390 2.69 -10.42 9.46
C GLU A 390 1.94 -10.16 10.77
N ILE A 391 1.99 -11.10 11.73
CA ILE A 391 1.27 -11.04 13.01
C ILE A 391 2.22 -11.35 14.17
N LEU A 392 2.32 -10.43 15.13
CA LEU A 392 3.08 -10.69 16.37
C LEU A 392 2.25 -11.54 17.33
N GLY A 393 2.79 -12.70 17.72
CA GLY A 393 2.16 -13.64 18.63
C GLY A 393 2.55 -13.48 20.10
N THR A 394 3.71 -12.88 20.44
CA THR A 394 4.26 -12.80 21.82
C THR A 394 3.24 -12.21 22.81
N PRO A 395 2.65 -13.00 23.76
CA PRO A 395 1.49 -12.56 24.53
C PRO A 395 1.77 -11.42 25.51
N ALA A 396 2.96 -11.38 26.08
CA ALA A 396 3.35 -10.38 27.11
C ALA A 396 3.37 -8.96 26.54
N VAL A 397 3.70 -8.79 25.27
CA VAL A 397 3.77 -7.48 24.59
C VAL A 397 2.44 -6.72 24.68
N ARG A 398 1.30 -7.42 24.63
CA ARG A 398 -0.02 -6.79 24.75
C ARG A 398 -0.18 -5.98 26.02
N GLN A 399 0.25 -6.52 27.16
CA GLN A 399 0.12 -5.83 28.45
C GLN A 399 1.09 -4.66 28.55
N ILE A 400 2.32 -4.83 28.07
CA ILE A 400 3.37 -3.79 28.10
C ILE A 400 2.92 -2.60 27.26
N VAL A 401 2.50 -2.83 26.02
CA VAL A 401 2.02 -1.77 25.12
C VAL A 401 0.78 -1.09 25.70
N SER A 402 -0.19 -1.87 26.21
CA SER A 402 -1.41 -1.30 26.82
C SER A 402 -1.10 -0.42 28.03
N LYS A 403 -0.08 -0.76 28.81
CA LYS A 403 0.36 0.05 29.96
C LYS A 403 1.03 1.33 29.49
N VAL A 404 2.08 1.22 28.63
CA VAL A 404 2.84 2.38 28.16
C VAL A 404 1.94 3.40 27.48
N VAL A 405 1.11 2.95 26.53
CA VAL A 405 0.19 3.83 25.79
C VAL A 405 -0.88 4.41 26.73
N GLY A 406 -1.41 3.60 27.64
CA GLY A 406 -2.41 4.06 28.58
C GLY A 406 -1.88 5.12 29.54
N ASP A 407 -0.71 4.91 30.13
CA ASP A 407 -0.11 5.85 31.08
C ASP A 407 0.25 7.18 30.39
N ALA A 408 0.81 7.11 29.18
CA ALA A 408 1.16 8.29 28.39
C ALA A 408 -0.09 9.08 27.92
N LEU A 409 -1.13 8.40 27.43
CA LEU A 409 -2.39 9.06 27.06
C LEU A 409 -3.04 9.70 28.27
N LYS A 410 -3.07 9.01 29.42
CA LYS A 410 -3.60 9.58 30.65
C LYS A 410 -2.89 10.86 31.03
N ALA A 411 -1.55 10.87 30.99
CA ALA A 411 -0.76 12.05 31.28
C ALA A 411 -1.11 13.23 30.33
N ARG A 412 -1.32 12.95 29.05
CA ARG A 412 -1.75 13.99 28.08
C ARG A 412 -3.15 14.53 28.35
N LEU A 413 -4.11 13.66 28.69
CA LEU A 413 -5.48 14.08 28.98
C LEU A 413 -5.63 14.86 30.30
N GLU A 414 -4.74 14.61 31.27
CA GLU A 414 -4.69 15.25 32.58
C GLU A 414 -3.75 16.47 32.64
N SER A 415 -3.09 16.79 31.51
CA SER A 415 -2.13 17.92 31.45
C SER A 415 -2.78 19.26 31.75
N THR A 416 -2.07 20.08 32.51
CA THR A 416 -2.50 21.45 32.88
C THR A 416 -1.97 22.52 31.92
N ALA A 417 -1.03 22.15 31.05
CA ALA A 417 -0.48 23.06 30.02
C ALA A 417 -1.59 23.50 29.04
N ARG A 418 -1.72 24.80 28.80
CA ARG A 418 -2.83 25.39 28.04
C ARG A 418 -3.03 24.75 26.66
N ALA A 419 -1.94 24.55 25.92
CA ALA A 419 -2.00 23.96 24.56
C ALA A 419 -2.43 22.48 24.62
N GLU A 420 -1.81 21.67 25.49
CA GLU A 420 -2.14 20.26 25.65
C GLU A 420 -3.57 20.04 26.13
N LYS A 421 -4.03 20.88 27.06
CA LYS A 421 -5.41 20.84 27.57
C LYS A 421 -6.42 21.20 26.48
N ALA A 422 -6.10 22.11 25.58
CA ALA A 422 -6.97 22.44 24.43
C ALA A 422 -7.09 21.25 23.47
N GLN A 423 -5.99 20.62 23.14
CA GLN A 423 -5.97 19.43 22.28
C GLN A 423 -6.69 18.23 22.92
N ALA A 424 -6.46 17.98 24.22
CA ALA A 424 -7.16 16.93 24.96
C ALA A 424 -8.68 17.16 24.99
N THR A 425 -9.10 18.42 25.11
CA THR A 425 -10.52 18.78 25.09
C THR A 425 -11.11 18.54 23.69
N ALA A 426 -10.45 19.01 22.64
CA ALA A 426 -10.89 18.82 21.26
C ALA A 426 -10.96 17.32 20.88
N LEU A 427 -9.98 16.51 21.31
CA LEU A 427 -10.00 15.07 21.12
C LEU A 427 -11.20 14.41 21.82
N CYS A 428 -11.45 14.76 23.09
CA CYS A 428 -12.59 14.22 23.83
C CYS A 428 -13.94 14.60 23.19
N GLU A 429 -14.07 15.84 22.70
CA GLU A 429 -15.26 16.31 21.97
C GLU A 429 -15.45 15.53 20.67
N LYS A 430 -14.36 15.30 19.90
CA LYS A 430 -14.41 14.45 18.71
C LYS A 430 -14.90 13.04 19.03
N VAL A 431 -14.29 12.35 19.99
CA VAL A 431 -14.66 10.98 20.36
C VAL A 431 -16.14 10.89 20.76
N VAL A 432 -16.63 11.87 21.51
CA VAL A 432 -18.06 11.94 21.88
C VAL A 432 -18.94 12.22 20.65
N SER A 433 -18.50 13.06 19.73
CA SER A 433 -19.21 13.32 18.47
C SER A 433 -19.31 12.05 17.61
N GLU A 434 -18.22 11.30 17.48
CA GLU A 434 -18.19 10.03 16.73
C GLU A 434 -19.11 8.98 17.37
N MET A 435 -19.08 8.85 18.70
CA MET A 435 -20.01 7.99 19.42
C MET A 435 -21.47 8.36 19.12
N LYS A 436 -21.83 9.65 19.20
CA LYS A 436 -23.20 10.12 18.92
C LYS A 436 -23.59 9.82 17.46
N THR A 437 -22.67 10.03 16.52
CA THR A 437 -22.89 9.73 15.10
C THR A 437 -23.15 8.25 14.87
N ARG A 438 -22.33 7.37 15.51
CA ARG A 438 -22.53 5.91 15.45
C ARG A 438 -23.87 5.49 16.05
N VAL A 439 -24.23 6.01 17.22
CA VAL A 439 -25.50 5.69 17.88
C VAL A 439 -26.68 6.18 17.04
N SER A 440 -26.63 7.40 16.51
CA SER A 440 -27.67 7.95 15.63
C SER A 440 -27.82 7.10 14.36
N ALA A 441 -26.71 6.70 13.74
CA ALA A 441 -26.75 5.85 12.55
C ALA A 441 -27.36 4.47 12.87
N ARG A 442 -27.06 3.89 14.03
CA ARG A 442 -27.66 2.63 14.49
C ARG A 442 -29.16 2.76 14.71
N ILE A 443 -29.60 3.81 15.44
CA ILE A 443 -31.02 4.09 15.67
C ILE A 443 -31.74 4.31 14.34
N HIS A 444 -31.13 5.04 13.41
CA HIS A 444 -31.71 5.28 12.09
C HIS A 444 -31.84 3.96 11.29
N LYS A 445 -30.81 3.12 11.32
CA LYS A 445 -30.85 1.78 10.68
C LYS A 445 -31.89 0.86 11.31
N GLU A 446 -32.03 0.88 12.65
CA GLU A 446 -33.09 0.12 13.35
C GLU A 446 -34.49 0.68 13.07
N THR A 447 -34.63 2.00 13.02
CA THR A 447 -35.89 2.66 12.66
C THR A 447 -36.28 2.38 11.21
N GLN A 448 -35.32 2.40 10.29
CA GLN A 448 -35.55 2.00 8.90
C GLN A 448 -35.88 0.51 8.79
N ARG A 449 -35.16 -0.38 9.50
CA ARG A 449 -35.51 -1.81 9.54
C ARG A 449 -36.93 -2.05 10.08
N ARG A 450 -37.35 -1.32 11.12
CA ARG A 450 -38.73 -1.39 11.63
C ARG A 450 -39.73 -0.84 10.62
N LYS A 451 -39.42 0.26 9.91
CA LYS A 451 -40.25 0.80 8.83
C LYS A 451 -40.30 -0.15 7.65
N THR A 452 -39.17 -0.76 7.26
CA THR A 452 -39.10 -1.74 6.14
C THR A 452 -39.83 -3.04 6.47
N ALA A 453 -39.89 -3.43 7.75
CA ALA A 453 -40.67 -4.58 8.21
C ALA A 453 -42.19 -4.27 8.26
N LEU A 454 -42.57 -3.00 8.37
CA LEU A 454 -43.97 -2.53 8.39
C LEU A 454 -44.45 -1.96 7.04
N GLU A 455 -43.52 -1.55 6.17
CA GLU A 455 -43.81 -0.95 4.87
C GLU A 455 -42.89 -1.55 3.80
N SER A 456 -43.39 -2.52 3.06
CA SER A 456 -42.70 -3.05 1.87
C SER A 456 -42.73 -2.08 0.67
N SER A 457 -42.57 -0.76 0.90
CA SER A 457 -42.50 0.20 -0.20
C SER A 457 -42.04 1.60 0.24
N SER A 458 -40.75 1.86 0.28
CA SER A 458 -40.26 3.21 0.02
C SER A 458 -38.86 3.26 -0.52
N MET A 459 -38.65 2.70 -1.69
CA MET A 459 -37.56 3.12 -2.56
C MET A 459 -37.80 4.58 -2.99
N PRO A 460 -36.71 5.37 -3.18
CA PRO A 460 -36.89 6.73 -3.69
C PRO A 460 -37.78 6.73 -4.94
N THR A 461 -38.77 7.57 -4.96
CA THR A 461 -39.73 7.68 -6.09
C THR A 461 -39.06 7.97 -7.43
N LYS A 462 -37.84 8.44 -7.41
CA LYS A 462 -37.01 8.71 -8.58
C LYS A 462 -36.34 7.47 -9.20
N LEU A 463 -36.22 6.36 -8.44
CA LEU A 463 -35.58 5.16 -8.96
C LEU A 463 -36.45 4.47 -10.00
N VAL A 464 -35.89 4.23 -11.15
CA VAL A 464 -36.45 3.36 -12.18
C VAL A 464 -35.75 2.03 -12.11
N ASP A 465 -36.19 1.12 -11.23
CA ASP A 465 -35.50 -0.12 -10.93
C ASP A 465 -35.54 -1.15 -12.06
N CYS A 466 -34.68 -2.14 -12.01
CA CYS A 466 -34.62 -3.30 -12.89
C CYS A 466 -35.40 -4.48 -12.30
N ARG A 467 -35.73 -5.47 -13.15
CA ARG A 467 -36.48 -6.66 -12.72
C ARG A 467 -35.58 -7.72 -12.07
N SER A 468 -34.29 -7.74 -12.42
CA SER A 468 -33.35 -8.72 -11.90
C SER A 468 -33.01 -8.45 -10.43
N THR A 469 -32.99 -9.49 -9.63
CA THR A 469 -32.45 -9.48 -8.26
C THR A 469 -31.03 -10.05 -8.20
N ASN A 470 -30.49 -10.54 -9.33
CA ASN A 470 -29.12 -11.04 -9.39
C ASN A 470 -28.14 -9.85 -9.45
N VAL A 471 -27.42 -9.65 -8.37
CA VAL A 471 -26.46 -8.54 -8.19
C VAL A 471 -25.40 -8.54 -9.27
N GLU A 472 -24.83 -9.69 -9.64
CA GLU A 472 -23.73 -9.77 -10.61
C GLU A 472 -24.12 -9.26 -12.01
N HIS A 473 -25.38 -9.41 -12.37
CA HIS A 473 -25.91 -8.96 -13.66
C HIS A 473 -26.60 -7.59 -13.61
N SER A 474 -26.91 -7.09 -12.42
CA SER A 474 -27.65 -5.84 -12.27
C SER A 474 -26.73 -4.62 -12.35
N GLU A 475 -27.16 -3.61 -13.06
CA GLU A 475 -26.43 -2.36 -13.29
C GLU A 475 -27.26 -1.18 -12.87
N LEU A 476 -26.67 -0.24 -12.12
CA LEU A 476 -27.30 1.03 -11.76
C LEU A 476 -26.62 2.15 -12.57
N PHE A 477 -27.39 2.83 -13.41
CA PHE A 477 -26.96 4.05 -14.08
C PHE A 477 -27.39 5.27 -13.26
N ILE A 478 -26.43 6.08 -12.86
CA ILE A 478 -26.65 7.38 -12.26
C ILE A 478 -26.66 8.41 -13.39
N VAL A 479 -27.83 8.97 -13.66
CA VAL A 479 -28.09 9.80 -14.86
C VAL A 479 -28.18 11.26 -14.46
N GLU A 480 -27.49 12.12 -15.20
CA GLU A 480 -27.55 13.57 -14.99
C GLU A 480 -28.85 14.15 -15.53
N GLY A 481 -29.65 14.72 -14.63
CA GLY A 481 -30.89 15.43 -14.94
C GLY A 481 -32.09 14.56 -15.34
N ASP A 482 -33.25 15.19 -15.33
CA ASP A 482 -34.52 14.52 -15.68
C ASP A 482 -34.71 14.38 -17.22
N SER A 483 -34.06 15.23 -18.03
CA SER A 483 -34.13 15.18 -19.49
C SER A 483 -33.46 13.93 -20.05
N ALA A 484 -32.25 13.64 -19.59
CA ALA A 484 -31.53 12.43 -19.99
C ALA A 484 -32.20 11.15 -19.43
N LEU A 485 -32.88 11.23 -18.27
CA LEU A 485 -33.66 10.12 -17.73
C LEU A 485 -34.74 9.63 -18.69
N GLY A 486 -35.45 10.55 -19.35
CA GLY A 486 -36.50 10.20 -20.30
C GLY A 486 -36.00 9.31 -21.43
N THR A 487 -34.92 9.71 -22.07
CA THR A 487 -34.25 8.98 -23.15
C THR A 487 -33.66 7.68 -22.66
N ALA A 488 -32.93 7.71 -21.51
CA ALA A 488 -32.33 6.53 -20.92
C ALA A 488 -33.34 5.46 -20.49
N ARG A 489 -34.55 5.87 -20.08
CA ARG A 489 -35.65 4.96 -19.74
C ARG A 489 -36.11 4.15 -20.92
N LEU A 490 -36.13 4.74 -22.12
CA LEU A 490 -36.48 4.06 -23.36
C LEU A 490 -35.29 3.19 -23.85
N ALA A 491 -34.08 3.68 -23.69
CA ALA A 491 -32.84 3.04 -24.15
C ALA A 491 -32.45 1.80 -23.35
N ARG A 492 -32.78 1.73 -22.06
CA ARG A 492 -32.31 0.68 -21.15
C ARG A 492 -32.90 -0.69 -21.37
N SER A 493 -32.21 -1.72 -20.98
CA SER A 493 -32.79 -3.03 -20.72
C SER A 493 -33.45 -3.05 -19.34
N SER A 494 -34.79 -3.08 -19.30
CA SER A 494 -35.52 -3.14 -18.02
C SER A 494 -35.32 -4.43 -17.24
N SER A 495 -34.68 -5.45 -17.84
CA SER A 495 -34.41 -6.73 -17.17
C SER A 495 -33.29 -6.58 -16.11
N TYR A 496 -32.21 -5.83 -16.37
CA TYR A 496 -31.05 -5.75 -15.49
C TYR A 496 -30.47 -4.34 -15.31
N GLN A 497 -30.99 -3.31 -16.00
CA GLN A 497 -30.49 -1.94 -15.88
C GLN A 497 -31.49 -1.07 -15.12
N ALA A 498 -31.06 -0.52 -13.99
CA ALA A 498 -31.78 0.47 -13.20
C ALA A 498 -31.23 1.86 -13.48
N LEU A 499 -32.08 2.89 -13.31
CA LEU A 499 -31.74 4.29 -13.52
C LEU A 499 -32.07 5.10 -12.27
N LEU A 500 -31.13 5.94 -11.84
CA LEU A 500 -31.33 6.92 -10.79
C LEU A 500 -30.95 8.31 -11.30
N PRO A 501 -31.87 9.22 -11.50
CA PRO A 501 -31.54 10.59 -11.86
C PRO A 501 -31.03 11.36 -10.66
N ILE A 502 -29.98 12.17 -10.89
CA ILE A 502 -29.50 13.16 -9.92
C ILE A 502 -29.78 14.56 -10.45
N ARG A 503 -30.27 15.46 -9.58
CA ARG A 503 -30.61 16.83 -9.96
C ARG A 503 -29.50 17.79 -9.57
N GLY A 504 -28.72 18.24 -10.54
CA GLY A 504 -27.66 19.21 -10.38
C GLY A 504 -26.45 18.67 -9.58
N LYS A 505 -25.63 19.58 -9.08
CA LYS A 505 -24.40 19.27 -8.35
C LYS A 505 -24.73 18.76 -6.95
N ILE A 506 -24.35 17.54 -6.64
CA ILE A 506 -24.50 16.97 -5.29
C ILE A 506 -23.56 17.67 -4.29
N LEU A 507 -23.78 17.43 -3.00
CA LEU A 507 -22.97 17.98 -1.93
C LEU A 507 -21.50 17.55 -2.08
N ASN A 508 -20.57 18.49 -1.91
CA ASN A 508 -19.15 18.16 -1.83
C ASN A 508 -18.83 17.45 -0.51
N THR A 509 -18.74 16.15 -0.56
CA THR A 509 -18.55 15.29 0.61
C THR A 509 -17.14 15.33 1.19
N GLN A 510 -16.17 15.96 0.53
CA GLN A 510 -14.84 16.23 1.11
C GLN A 510 -14.90 17.27 2.23
N ARG A 511 -15.88 18.19 2.17
CA ARG A 511 -16.04 19.30 3.14
C ARG A 511 -17.19 19.10 4.11
N ALA A 512 -18.11 18.21 3.78
CA ALA A 512 -19.36 18.03 4.52
C ALA A 512 -19.20 17.02 5.67
N SER A 513 -19.90 17.25 6.76
CA SER A 513 -20.00 16.26 7.84
C SER A 513 -20.87 15.06 7.40
N VAL A 514 -20.71 13.92 8.08
CA VAL A 514 -21.53 12.72 7.84
C VAL A 514 -23.02 13.04 7.96
N THR A 515 -23.38 13.89 8.94
CA THR A 515 -24.77 14.31 9.16
C THR A 515 -25.31 15.10 7.97
N ASP A 516 -24.52 16.00 7.39
CA ASP A 516 -24.91 16.80 6.22
C ASP A 516 -25.07 15.92 4.98
N VAL A 517 -24.18 14.93 4.81
CA VAL A 517 -24.26 13.96 3.70
C VAL A 517 -25.54 13.14 3.77
N LEU A 518 -25.92 12.66 4.96
CA LEU A 518 -27.14 11.89 5.17
C LEU A 518 -28.42 12.76 5.12
N ALA A 519 -28.30 14.04 5.42
CA ALA A 519 -29.41 15.01 5.28
C ALA A 519 -29.62 15.47 3.83
N ASN A 520 -28.60 15.37 2.99
CA ASN A 520 -28.71 15.74 1.58
C ASN A 520 -29.52 14.69 0.82
N ALA A 521 -30.61 15.11 0.19
CA ALA A 521 -31.57 14.21 -0.47
C ALA A 521 -30.95 13.36 -1.59
N GLU A 522 -30.04 13.92 -2.39
CA GLU A 522 -29.40 13.21 -3.50
C GLU A 522 -28.37 12.18 -2.98
N CYS A 523 -27.54 12.56 -2.00
CA CYS A 523 -26.58 11.65 -1.36
C CYS A 523 -27.32 10.52 -0.62
N ALA A 524 -28.36 10.84 0.13
CA ALA A 524 -29.18 9.86 0.83
C ALA A 524 -29.85 8.87 -0.13
N ALA A 525 -30.39 9.37 -1.26
CA ALA A 525 -30.98 8.53 -2.30
C ALA A 525 -29.96 7.56 -2.91
N LEU A 526 -28.75 8.03 -3.21
CA LEU A 526 -27.64 7.18 -3.73
C LEU A 526 -27.29 6.08 -2.73
N ILE A 527 -27.08 6.41 -1.45
CA ILE A 527 -26.76 5.45 -0.39
C ILE A 527 -27.86 4.41 -0.25
N GLN A 528 -29.15 4.85 -0.26
CA GLN A 528 -30.29 3.98 -0.11
C GLN A 528 -30.48 3.05 -1.31
N VAL A 529 -30.33 3.55 -2.53
CA VAL A 529 -30.49 2.77 -3.77
C VAL A 529 -29.40 1.73 -3.93
N ILE A 530 -28.15 2.06 -3.62
CA ILE A 530 -27.04 1.11 -3.66
C ILE A 530 -27.23 0.02 -2.59
N GLY A 531 -27.80 0.35 -1.43
CA GLY A 531 -28.22 -0.60 -0.41
C GLY A 531 -27.10 -1.13 0.48
N ALA A 532 -25.86 -0.74 0.23
CA ALA A 532 -24.66 -1.22 0.94
C ALA A 532 -24.31 -0.42 2.22
N GLY A 533 -25.08 0.61 2.56
CA GLY A 533 -24.73 1.54 3.63
C GLY A 533 -23.65 2.54 3.23
N SER A 534 -23.00 3.17 4.20
CA SER A 534 -21.97 4.19 3.96
C SER A 534 -20.94 4.25 5.08
N GLY A 535 -19.70 4.66 4.77
CA GLY A 535 -18.62 4.80 5.73
C GLY A 535 -18.37 3.50 6.51
N ARG A 536 -18.40 3.55 7.83
CA ARG A 536 -18.17 2.38 8.69
C ARG A 536 -19.27 1.32 8.66
N THR A 537 -20.44 1.67 8.19
CA THR A 537 -21.57 0.72 8.07
C THR A 537 -21.68 0.15 6.68
N PHE A 538 -20.71 0.44 5.82
CA PHE A 538 -20.70 -0.07 4.45
C PHE A 538 -20.45 -1.58 4.45
N ASP A 539 -21.32 -2.31 3.76
CA ASP A 539 -21.25 -3.76 3.58
C ASP A 539 -21.43 -4.09 2.09
N LEU A 540 -20.34 -4.53 1.45
CA LEU A 540 -20.31 -4.81 0.02
C LEU A 540 -21.26 -5.93 -0.40
N ASP A 541 -21.50 -6.90 0.47
CA ASP A 541 -22.37 -8.05 0.20
C ASP A 541 -23.86 -7.66 0.20
N SER A 542 -24.18 -6.54 0.85
CA SER A 542 -25.51 -5.94 0.85
C SER A 542 -25.80 -5.06 -0.38
N ALA A 543 -24.81 -4.85 -1.26
CA ALA A 543 -24.97 -4.01 -2.45
C ALA A 543 -25.97 -4.63 -3.45
N ARG A 544 -26.91 -3.84 -3.93
CA ARG A 544 -27.97 -4.31 -4.82
C ARG A 544 -27.57 -4.44 -6.30
N TYR A 545 -26.46 -3.81 -6.70
CA TYR A 545 -26.00 -3.78 -8.08
C TYR A 545 -24.54 -4.18 -8.19
N GLY A 546 -24.23 -4.98 -9.21
CA GLY A 546 -22.87 -5.42 -9.53
C GLY A 546 -22.05 -4.33 -10.22
N LYS A 547 -22.73 -3.38 -10.90
CA LYS A 547 -22.06 -2.21 -11.49
C LYS A 547 -22.85 -0.95 -11.17
N VAL A 548 -22.12 0.09 -10.77
CA VAL A 548 -22.63 1.46 -10.64
C VAL A 548 -21.94 2.32 -11.69
N ILE A 549 -22.72 2.85 -12.61
CA ILE A 549 -22.25 3.52 -13.82
C ILE A 549 -22.68 4.99 -13.77
N MET A 550 -21.72 5.89 -13.68
CA MET A 550 -21.98 7.33 -13.78
C MET A 550 -22.15 7.71 -15.25
N MET A 551 -23.30 8.23 -15.59
CA MET A 551 -23.66 8.67 -16.94
C MET A 551 -23.98 10.16 -16.89
N THR A 552 -22.96 10.97 -17.14
CA THR A 552 -22.99 12.44 -17.10
C THR A 552 -22.74 13.00 -18.49
N ASP A 553 -23.17 14.22 -18.72
CA ASP A 553 -22.93 14.95 -19.97
C ASP A 553 -21.41 15.11 -20.22
N ALA A 554 -21.03 15.31 -21.48
CA ALA A 554 -19.63 15.45 -21.89
C ALA A 554 -19.08 16.89 -21.69
N ASP A 555 -19.80 17.74 -20.98
CA ASP A 555 -19.45 19.12 -20.70
C ASP A 555 -18.71 19.30 -19.35
N VAL A 556 -18.40 20.54 -19.01
CA VAL A 556 -17.69 20.92 -17.77
C VAL A 556 -18.54 20.62 -16.53
N ASP A 557 -19.86 20.79 -16.60
CA ASP A 557 -20.76 20.54 -15.48
C ASP A 557 -20.90 19.03 -15.22
N GLY A 558 -21.03 18.22 -16.27
CA GLY A 558 -21.02 16.76 -16.15
C GLY A 558 -19.71 16.22 -15.60
N ALA A 559 -18.55 16.80 -15.98
CA ALA A 559 -17.25 16.47 -15.39
C ALA A 559 -17.20 16.81 -13.90
N HIS A 560 -17.78 17.94 -13.49
CA HIS A 560 -17.86 18.33 -12.08
C HIS A 560 -18.79 17.40 -11.29
N ILE A 561 -19.96 17.06 -11.82
CA ILE A 561 -20.90 16.12 -11.19
C ILE A 561 -20.23 14.75 -10.99
N ARG A 562 -19.53 14.26 -12.00
CA ARG A 562 -18.75 13.01 -11.91
C ARG A 562 -17.68 13.07 -10.82
N THR A 563 -16.98 14.18 -10.68
CA THR A 563 -15.99 14.39 -9.62
C THR A 563 -16.64 14.40 -8.23
N LEU A 564 -17.80 15.02 -8.06
CA LEU A 564 -18.55 14.98 -6.80
C LEU A 564 -19.04 13.58 -6.46
N LEU A 565 -19.53 12.81 -7.43
CA LEU A 565 -19.91 11.40 -7.25
C LEU A 565 -18.71 10.54 -6.86
N LEU A 566 -17.56 10.72 -7.52
CA LEU A 566 -16.33 10.03 -7.18
C LEU A 566 -15.86 10.37 -5.75
N THR A 567 -16.00 11.63 -5.34
CA THR A 567 -15.70 12.06 -3.97
C THR A 567 -16.60 11.34 -2.95
N LEU A 568 -17.91 11.22 -3.23
CA LEU A 568 -18.85 10.46 -2.40
C LEU A 568 -18.46 8.99 -2.31
N PHE A 569 -18.20 8.33 -3.44
CA PHE A 569 -17.82 6.93 -3.47
C PHE A 569 -16.49 6.69 -2.76
N TYR A 570 -15.49 7.52 -2.99
CA TYR A 570 -14.18 7.41 -2.37
C TYR A 570 -14.25 7.56 -0.84
N ARG A 571 -15.01 8.54 -0.35
CA ARG A 571 -15.09 8.85 1.09
C ARG A 571 -16.00 7.91 1.86
N TYR A 572 -17.10 7.47 1.27
CA TYR A 572 -18.18 6.76 1.99
C TYR A 572 -18.47 5.34 1.50
N MET A 573 -17.99 4.97 0.31
CA MET A 573 -18.24 3.67 -0.32
C MET A 573 -16.98 3.12 -1.01
N ARG A 574 -15.81 3.38 -0.43
CA ARG A 574 -14.51 3.00 -1.00
C ARG A 574 -14.42 1.53 -1.39
N PRO A 575 -14.91 0.54 -0.60
CA PRO A 575 -14.88 -0.87 -1.00
C PRO A 575 -15.62 -1.15 -2.32
N LEU A 576 -16.59 -0.30 -2.72
CA LEU A 576 -17.26 -0.44 -4.01
C LEU A 576 -16.32 -0.16 -5.20
N ILE A 577 -15.41 0.81 -5.04
CA ILE A 577 -14.36 1.12 -6.04
C ILE A 577 -13.31 0.02 -6.04
N GLU A 578 -12.85 -0.41 -4.88
CA GLU A 578 -11.84 -1.46 -4.72
C GLU A 578 -12.30 -2.80 -5.29
N ALA A 579 -13.57 -3.14 -5.11
CA ALA A 579 -14.22 -4.28 -5.77
C ALA A 579 -14.42 -4.09 -7.28
N GLY A 580 -14.12 -2.90 -7.81
CA GLY A 580 -14.21 -2.58 -9.23
C GLY A 580 -15.64 -2.52 -9.76
N ARG A 581 -16.60 -2.14 -8.94
CA ARG A 581 -18.02 -2.01 -9.30
C ARG A 581 -18.40 -0.61 -9.77
N VAL A 582 -17.50 0.38 -9.75
CA VAL A 582 -17.75 1.77 -10.16
C VAL A 582 -17.19 2.03 -11.55
N TYR A 583 -18.00 2.61 -12.41
CA TYR A 583 -17.66 2.93 -13.80
C TYR A 583 -18.12 4.32 -14.19
N ALA A 584 -17.46 4.93 -15.17
CA ALA A 584 -17.94 6.09 -15.91
C ALA A 584 -18.29 5.65 -17.33
N ALA A 585 -19.50 5.99 -17.79
CA ALA A 585 -19.86 5.82 -19.17
C ALA A 585 -19.09 6.80 -20.06
N VAL A 586 -18.74 6.37 -21.24
CA VAL A 586 -18.08 7.20 -22.26
C VAL A 586 -19.03 7.31 -23.46
N PRO A 587 -19.91 8.31 -23.48
CA PRO A 587 -20.77 8.55 -24.64
C PRO A 587 -19.91 9.08 -25.81
N PRO A 588 -20.37 8.92 -27.07
CA PRO A 588 -19.69 9.50 -28.21
C PRO A 588 -19.78 11.02 -28.21
N LEU A 589 -18.75 11.68 -28.74
CA LEU A 589 -18.75 13.14 -28.95
C LEU A 589 -19.32 13.53 -30.33
N HIS A 590 -19.09 12.70 -31.35
CA HIS A 590 -19.52 13.00 -32.69
C HIS A 590 -20.20 11.79 -33.33
N ARG A 591 -21.09 12.11 -34.27
CA ARG A 591 -21.74 11.16 -35.19
C ARG A 591 -21.48 11.61 -36.61
N VAL A 592 -20.85 10.74 -37.39
CA VAL A 592 -20.55 10.95 -38.82
C VAL A 592 -21.41 10.00 -39.63
N GLU A 593 -22.21 10.55 -40.54
CA GLU A 593 -23.03 9.77 -41.47
C GLU A 593 -22.26 9.55 -42.79
N VAL A 594 -21.68 8.36 -42.92
CA VAL A 594 -20.86 7.97 -44.07
C VAL A 594 -21.77 7.50 -45.21
N VAL A 595 -21.62 8.10 -46.38
CA VAL A 595 -22.45 7.79 -47.55
C VAL A 595 -21.87 6.56 -48.28
N ARG A 596 -22.64 5.48 -48.36
CA ARG A 596 -22.29 4.26 -49.08
C ARG A 596 -23.11 4.16 -50.37
N ARG A 597 -22.43 4.11 -51.55
CA ARG A 597 -23.12 3.92 -52.84
C ARG A 597 -23.84 2.58 -52.89
N GLY A 598 -25.15 2.60 -53.05
CA GLY A 598 -25.98 1.40 -53.21
C GLY A 598 -26.27 0.63 -51.91
N LYS A 599 -25.95 1.20 -50.75
CA LYS A 599 -26.23 0.65 -49.40
C LYS A 599 -26.78 1.75 -48.51
N PRO A 600 -27.46 1.39 -47.40
CA PRO A 600 -27.80 2.37 -46.37
C PRO A 600 -26.56 3.12 -45.88
N ASN A 601 -26.71 4.38 -45.53
CA ASN A 601 -25.65 5.16 -44.95
C ASN A 601 -25.20 4.51 -43.62
N GLU A 602 -23.88 4.54 -43.36
CA GLU A 602 -23.29 3.98 -42.16
C GLU A 602 -23.11 5.09 -41.13
N MET A 603 -23.59 4.87 -39.91
CA MET A 603 -23.38 5.78 -38.77
C MET A 603 -22.12 5.39 -38.06
N VAL A 604 -21.15 6.29 -38.01
CA VAL A 604 -19.87 6.08 -37.32
C VAL A 604 -19.79 7.08 -36.16
N TYR A 605 -19.53 6.55 -34.96
CA TYR A 605 -19.39 7.35 -33.74
C TYR A 605 -17.92 7.51 -33.38
N THR A 606 -17.53 8.73 -32.97
CA THR A 606 -16.19 9.01 -32.48
C THR A 606 -16.25 9.58 -31.06
N TYR A 607 -15.25 9.26 -30.25
CA TYR A 607 -15.21 9.52 -28.82
C TYR A 607 -14.15 10.57 -28.43
N SER A 608 -13.43 11.11 -29.39
CA SER A 608 -12.48 12.21 -29.22
C SER A 608 -12.32 12.98 -30.55
N GLU A 609 -11.88 14.23 -30.46
CA GLU A 609 -11.53 15.05 -31.64
C GLU A 609 -10.47 14.35 -32.51
N LYS A 610 -9.49 13.73 -31.87
CA LYS A 610 -8.44 12.97 -32.57
C LYS A 610 -9.04 11.83 -33.42
N GLN A 611 -9.96 11.05 -32.83
CA GLN A 611 -10.62 9.97 -33.58
C GLN A 611 -11.47 10.52 -34.74
N LEU A 612 -12.10 11.67 -34.56
CA LEU A 612 -12.85 12.32 -35.65
C LEU A 612 -11.89 12.68 -36.80
N HIS A 613 -10.78 13.35 -36.51
CA HIS A 613 -9.79 13.73 -37.52
C HIS A 613 -9.20 12.49 -38.24
N GLU A 614 -8.86 11.45 -37.49
CA GLU A 614 -8.37 10.18 -38.08
C GLU A 614 -9.40 9.54 -39.00
N LEU A 615 -10.68 9.52 -38.58
CA LEU A 615 -11.78 9.01 -39.39
C LEU A 615 -11.94 9.82 -40.69
N LEU A 616 -12.02 11.16 -40.59
CA LEU A 616 -12.20 12.04 -41.74
C LEU A 616 -11.06 11.92 -42.74
N ASN A 617 -9.82 11.85 -42.26
CA ASN A 617 -8.64 11.62 -43.12
C ASN A 617 -8.73 10.27 -43.83
N SER A 618 -9.09 9.20 -43.12
CA SER A 618 -9.28 7.87 -43.68
C SER A 618 -10.38 7.83 -44.73
N LEU A 619 -11.51 8.51 -44.52
CA LEU A 619 -12.61 8.62 -45.48
C LEU A 619 -12.15 9.38 -46.75
N GLN A 620 -11.38 10.45 -46.58
CA GLN A 620 -10.84 11.25 -47.66
C GLN A 620 -9.83 10.39 -48.49
N GLU A 621 -8.94 9.65 -47.89
CA GLU A 621 -8.00 8.76 -48.56
C GLU A 621 -8.73 7.67 -49.35
N GLN A 622 -9.84 7.15 -48.81
CA GLN A 622 -10.66 6.14 -49.46
C GLN A 622 -11.63 6.71 -50.51
N GLY A 623 -11.70 8.02 -50.68
CA GLY A 623 -12.65 8.69 -51.61
C GLY A 623 -14.14 8.48 -51.21
N VAL A 624 -14.39 8.26 -49.92
CA VAL A 624 -15.76 8.05 -49.35
C VAL A 624 -16.30 9.36 -48.82
N SER A 625 -17.51 9.71 -49.26
CA SER A 625 -18.18 10.94 -48.82
C SER A 625 -18.94 10.74 -47.49
N TYR A 626 -19.07 11.79 -46.71
CA TYR A 626 -19.89 11.85 -45.52
C TYR A 626 -20.84 13.06 -45.59
N LYS A 627 -21.91 13.04 -44.78
CA LYS A 627 -22.83 14.17 -44.73
C LYS A 627 -22.35 15.26 -43.76
N GLU A 628 -22.49 16.51 -44.15
CA GLU A 628 -22.30 17.68 -43.30
C GLU A 628 -23.66 18.37 -42.98
N PRO A 629 -23.80 19.00 -41.81
CA PRO A 629 -22.84 19.14 -40.76
C PRO A 629 -22.70 17.86 -39.95
N ILE A 630 -21.43 17.58 -39.43
CA ILE A 630 -21.19 16.49 -38.49
C ILE A 630 -21.92 16.81 -37.20
N GLN A 631 -22.69 15.86 -36.69
CA GLN A 631 -23.40 16.05 -35.43
C GLN A 631 -22.44 15.91 -34.26
N ARG A 632 -22.32 16.96 -33.41
CA ARG A 632 -21.59 16.96 -32.15
C ARG A 632 -22.62 16.86 -31.01
N TYR A 633 -22.40 15.94 -30.08
CA TYR A 633 -23.21 15.79 -28.89
C TYR A 633 -22.57 16.56 -27.72
N LYS A 634 -23.29 17.51 -27.15
CA LYS A 634 -22.88 18.25 -25.94
C LYS A 634 -23.40 17.59 -24.67
N GLY A 635 -24.57 16.95 -24.78
CA GLY A 635 -25.21 16.27 -23.66
C GLY A 635 -25.97 15.03 -24.08
N LEU A 636 -26.23 14.15 -23.12
CA LEU A 636 -26.97 12.90 -23.29
C LEU A 636 -28.43 13.11 -23.76
N GLY A 637 -29.01 14.27 -23.42
CA GLY A 637 -30.35 14.64 -23.83
C GLY A 637 -30.50 14.97 -25.33
N GLU A 638 -29.36 15.13 -26.03
CA GLU A 638 -29.38 15.37 -27.51
C GLU A 638 -29.40 14.08 -28.32
N MET A 639 -29.24 12.93 -27.65
CA MET A 639 -29.24 11.60 -28.28
C MET A 639 -30.65 11.02 -28.28
N ASP A 640 -31.00 10.35 -29.38
CA ASP A 640 -32.20 9.51 -29.43
C ASP A 640 -32.00 8.27 -28.54
N ALA A 641 -33.16 7.65 -28.16
CA ALA A 641 -33.11 6.45 -27.32
C ALA A 641 -32.33 5.29 -27.97
N ASP A 642 -32.46 5.11 -29.27
CA ASP A 642 -31.77 4.06 -30.03
C ASP A 642 -30.25 4.34 -30.07
N GLN A 643 -29.84 5.59 -30.26
CA GLN A 643 -28.44 6.02 -30.25
C GLN A 643 -27.84 5.83 -28.88
N LEU A 644 -28.54 6.25 -27.83
CA LEU A 644 -28.07 6.07 -26.43
C LEU A 644 -27.98 4.59 -26.06
N ALA A 645 -28.97 3.80 -26.51
CA ALA A 645 -28.96 2.35 -26.31
C ALA A 645 -27.70 1.72 -26.95
N GLU A 646 -27.50 1.98 -28.25
CA GLU A 646 -26.41 1.37 -29.03
C GLU A 646 -25.02 1.79 -28.56
N THR A 647 -24.81 3.07 -28.26
CA THR A 647 -23.46 3.60 -28.00
C THR A 647 -23.05 3.57 -26.53
N THR A 648 -24.02 3.65 -25.59
CA THR A 648 -23.74 3.94 -24.18
C THR A 648 -24.32 2.90 -23.22
N MET A 649 -25.44 2.23 -23.57
CA MET A 649 -26.11 1.33 -22.62
C MET A 649 -25.98 -0.16 -22.99
N ASP A 650 -25.90 -0.53 -24.28
CA ASP A 650 -25.74 -1.93 -24.69
C ASP A 650 -24.37 -2.46 -24.32
N PRO A 651 -24.27 -3.52 -23.49
CA PRO A 651 -23.00 -4.11 -23.06
C PRO A 651 -22.08 -4.55 -24.21
N ARG A 652 -22.61 -4.80 -25.40
CA ARG A 652 -21.86 -5.26 -26.56
C ARG A 652 -21.05 -4.16 -27.26
N HIS A 653 -21.53 -2.92 -27.17
CA HIS A 653 -20.95 -1.82 -27.95
C HIS A 653 -20.47 -0.65 -27.09
N ARG A 654 -21.04 -0.48 -25.89
CA ARG A 654 -20.73 0.62 -24.99
C ARG A 654 -19.27 0.62 -24.53
N MET A 655 -18.73 1.79 -24.28
CA MET A 655 -17.47 1.98 -23.60
C MET A 655 -17.68 2.41 -22.16
N LEU A 656 -17.07 1.66 -21.21
CA LEU A 656 -17.06 2.01 -19.80
C LEU A 656 -15.62 2.16 -19.32
N ARG A 657 -15.34 3.28 -18.65
CA ARG A 657 -14.08 3.48 -17.93
C ARG A 657 -14.26 2.96 -16.51
N ARG A 658 -13.59 1.88 -16.16
CA ARG A 658 -13.58 1.37 -14.79
C ARG A 658 -12.78 2.31 -13.91
N ILE A 659 -13.33 2.71 -12.76
CA ILE A 659 -12.65 3.52 -11.77
C ILE A 659 -11.82 2.58 -10.88
N ARG A 660 -10.54 2.93 -10.70
CA ARG A 660 -9.59 2.17 -9.87
C ARG A 660 -8.87 3.13 -8.95
N ILE A 661 -8.47 2.62 -7.80
CA ILE A 661 -7.54 3.29 -6.91
C ILE A 661 -6.23 2.52 -7.07
N GLU A 662 -5.31 3.06 -7.87
CA GLU A 662 -3.99 2.46 -8.12
C GLU A 662 -3.02 2.84 -7.01
N ASP A 663 -3.10 4.08 -6.54
CA ASP A 663 -2.36 4.62 -5.41
C ASP A 663 -3.33 5.36 -4.48
N ALA A 664 -3.53 4.82 -3.27
CA ALA A 664 -4.46 5.38 -2.30
C ALA A 664 -4.01 6.75 -1.77
N GLU A 665 -2.70 6.96 -1.62
CA GLU A 665 -2.15 8.24 -1.16
C GLU A 665 -2.27 9.32 -2.24
N ALA A 666 -1.97 8.96 -3.50
CA ALA A 666 -2.14 9.89 -4.61
C ALA A 666 -3.62 10.28 -4.80
N ALA A 667 -4.54 9.32 -4.66
CA ALA A 667 -5.97 9.58 -4.70
C ALA A 667 -6.40 10.53 -3.58
N GLU A 668 -5.96 10.29 -2.33
CA GLU A 668 -6.29 11.16 -1.19
C GLU A 668 -5.73 12.58 -1.39
N ARG A 669 -4.48 12.71 -1.84
CA ARG A 669 -3.90 14.01 -2.18
C ARG A 669 -4.70 14.73 -3.27
N ALA A 670 -5.11 14.03 -4.32
CA ALA A 670 -5.90 14.59 -5.41
C ALA A 670 -7.27 15.10 -4.91
N PHE A 671 -7.99 14.30 -4.11
CA PHE A 671 -9.27 14.73 -3.55
C PHE A 671 -9.12 15.89 -2.57
N SER A 672 -8.11 15.88 -1.71
CA SER A 672 -7.81 16.98 -0.78
C SER A 672 -7.45 18.26 -1.50
N LEU A 673 -6.64 18.17 -2.55
CA LEU A 673 -6.23 19.31 -3.38
C LEU A 673 -7.41 19.89 -4.17
N LEU A 674 -8.15 19.05 -4.88
CA LEU A 674 -9.18 19.50 -5.82
C LEU A 674 -10.52 19.82 -5.12
N MET A 675 -10.90 19.06 -4.10
CA MET A 675 -12.21 19.11 -3.45
C MET A 675 -12.16 19.65 -2.02
N GLY A 676 -10.97 19.77 -1.42
CA GLY A 676 -10.76 20.28 -0.06
C GLY A 676 -11.09 21.76 0.13
N SER A 677 -10.94 22.27 1.36
CA SER A 677 -11.21 23.68 1.73
C SER A 677 -10.12 24.64 1.28
N GLU A 678 -8.87 24.17 1.17
CA GLU A 678 -7.72 24.97 0.81
C GLU A 678 -7.79 25.49 -0.64
N VAL A 679 -7.78 26.81 -0.82
CA VAL A 679 -7.87 27.44 -2.16
C VAL A 679 -6.50 27.65 -2.78
N ALA A 680 -5.49 28.02 -1.99
CA ALA A 680 -4.17 28.37 -2.48
C ALA A 680 -3.47 27.22 -3.23
N PRO A 681 -3.36 25.99 -2.67
CA PRO A 681 -2.75 24.87 -3.38
C PRO A 681 -3.49 24.49 -4.68
N ARG A 682 -4.83 24.60 -4.67
CA ARG A 682 -5.63 24.35 -5.88
C ARG A 682 -5.36 25.40 -6.97
N LYS A 683 -5.23 26.67 -6.59
CA LYS A 683 -4.89 27.73 -7.53
C LYS A 683 -3.50 27.52 -8.14
N GLU A 684 -2.52 27.15 -7.33
CA GLU A 684 -1.16 26.84 -7.79
C GLU A 684 -1.16 25.66 -8.76
N PHE A 685 -1.89 24.60 -8.44
CA PHE A 685 -2.05 23.42 -9.30
C PHE A 685 -2.64 23.80 -10.67
N ILE A 686 -3.70 24.63 -10.68
CA ILE A 686 -4.34 25.09 -11.92
C ILE A 686 -3.35 25.95 -12.74
N ILE A 687 -2.63 26.85 -12.11
CA ILE A 687 -1.64 27.71 -12.79
C ILE A 687 -0.51 26.85 -13.37
N ALA A 688 0.02 25.91 -12.59
CA ALA A 688 1.08 25.02 -13.04
C ALA A 688 0.64 24.10 -14.22
N GLY A 689 -0.63 23.69 -14.25
CA GLY A 689 -1.19 22.87 -15.31
C GLY A 689 -1.73 23.64 -16.53
N ALA A 690 -1.82 24.96 -16.45
CA ALA A 690 -2.47 25.77 -17.49
C ALA A 690 -1.82 25.65 -18.89
N HIS A 691 -0.52 25.35 -18.96
CA HIS A 691 0.19 25.16 -20.23
C HIS A 691 -0.09 23.81 -20.90
N GLN A 692 -0.71 22.86 -20.17
CA GLN A 692 -1.08 21.53 -20.68
C GLN A 692 -2.52 21.48 -21.17
N LEU A 693 -3.29 22.54 -20.95
CA LEU A 693 -4.67 22.64 -21.38
C LEU A 693 -4.72 22.87 -22.90
N ASP A 694 -5.34 21.91 -23.58
CA ASP A 694 -5.78 22.12 -24.95
C ASP A 694 -7.02 23.03 -24.92
N THR A 695 -6.85 24.25 -25.41
CA THR A 695 -7.90 25.27 -25.42
C THR A 695 -9.12 24.87 -26.27
N GLU A 696 -8.94 23.94 -27.21
CA GLU A 696 -10.04 23.39 -28.03
C GLU A 696 -10.89 22.38 -27.23
N SER A 697 -10.38 21.83 -26.11
CA SER A 697 -11.12 20.92 -25.24
C SER A 697 -12.00 21.61 -24.19
N ILE A 698 -11.89 22.93 -24.06
CA ILE A 698 -12.72 23.72 -23.14
C ILE A 698 -13.83 24.39 -23.97
N ASP A 699 -15.05 23.89 -23.83
CA ASP A 699 -16.23 24.63 -24.30
C ASP A 699 -16.37 25.91 -23.49
N MET A 700 -16.03 27.07 -24.09
CA MET A 700 -16.39 28.37 -23.56
C MET A 700 -17.81 28.71 -23.94
#